data_e6edfe2d053263438072b8eac9e484c1
#
_entry.id   e6edfe2d053263438072b8eac9e484c1
#
_cell.length_a   1.000
_cell.length_b   1.000
_cell.length_c   1.000
_cell.angle_alpha   90.00
_cell.angle_beta   90.00
_cell.angle_gamma   90.00
#
_symmetry.space_group_name_H-M   'P 1'
#
loop_
_entity.id
_entity.type
_entity.pdbx_description
1 polymer ?
#
loop_
_entity_poly.entity_id
_entity_poly.type
_entity_poly.pdbx_seq_one_letter_code
_entity_poly.pdbx_strand_id
1 'polypeptide(L)'
;MKELPKVYEPQQVEGRIYQMWMDHDCFKAEPDPDKKPFSIVMPPPNVTGQLHMGHAMDATLQDILTRFKRMQGYAALWVPGTDHAGIATQIKVEEELRVKEGKTRYDLGREKFLERVWDWKHKYGDRIVAQQKKMGASCDWDRARFTMDEGCSKAVRETFCELYEKGLIYKGSRIINWCPHCVTALSDAEVEYVDKPGHLWHIRYPLADGSGEVIVATTRPETMLGDSGVCVNPNDERYKDIVGKMVILPLVNKEIPVVADDYAEMDFGTGCVKMTPAHDPNDFEVGLRHNLEVIRVLDDNGKVNENGGKYEGLDRYEARKQIVADLEAGGYLVKVEPYSHNVGTCYRCHQDVEPIISAQWFVKMKPLAEEAIRVVKDGETKFVPERFSKTYLNWMENVRDWCISRQLWWGHQIPAWTCADCGHITVSREDVCKCEKCGSTNVERDPDVLDTWFSSALWPFETLGWPEKTEDLDYFYPTDVLVTGYDIIFFWVARMIFSGCEHTGKTPFHTVLIHGLVRDNQGRKMSKSLGNGIDPLEMIDKYGCDALRMNLITGNSPGNDTRFYTEKCEAMRNFANKLWNASRYVLMNLGEDARNELPALDKLEIADKWVLSKLNTLIAEVTENLEKYELGVAVQKVYDFIWDTYCDWYIELTKARLYSEDAIRKQTAIQVLVYVLDQILRLLHPFMPFITEEIWQSIPHEGDALIAAKWPEYREDLAFKAEESHMESVMDAIRAIRNRRAEMNVPPSRKAALYVLTSKPQVYAEGEGFIQRLAYADTVTMLDKEPENLDGMVTIPTADAKLYIPMGQLVDVAKELDRISKELEKNRKFLSSLEAKLGNEKFVSRAPEAVVNAEKEKAQKTRDLIASLEQSEAALKSL
;
A
#
# COMPACT_ATOMS: atom_id res chain seq x y z
N MET A 1 -21.35 36.08 1.15
CA MET A 1 -20.27 35.02 1.24
C MET A 1 -20.14 34.57 2.69
N LYS A 2 -19.86 33.27 2.90
CA LYS A 2 -19.71 32.69 4.25
C LYS A 2 -18.33 33.05 4.80
N GLU A 3 -18.30 33.64 6.02
CA GLU A 3 -17.04 33.93 6.69
C GLU A 3 -16.44 32.65 7.26
N LEU A 4 -15.19 32.32 6.92
CA LEU A 4 -14.48 31.16 7.46
C LEU A 4 -14.05 31.43 8.92
N PRO A 5 -14.24 30.44 9.83
CA PRO A 5 -13.78 30.53 11.23
C PRO A 5 -12.24 30.71 11.30
N LYS A 6 -11.75 31.15 12.46
CA LYS A 6 -10.31 31.42 12.66
C LYS A 6 -9.43 30.18 12.52
N VAL A 7 -9.98 29.04 12.89
CA VAL A 7 -9.27 27.75 12.90
C VAL A 7 -10.07 26.75 12.07
N TYR A 8 -9.40 25.94 11.29
CA TYR A 8 -10.00 24.80 10.61
C TYR A 8 -10.20 23.64 11.61
N GLU A 9 -11.42 23.21 11.80
CA GLU A 9 -11.79 22.08 12.66
C GLU A 9 -12.40 20.95 11.81
N PRO A 10 -11.61 19.93 11.40
CA PRO A 10 -12.08 18.86 10.53
C PRO A 10 -13.35 18.17 11.02
N GLN A 11 -13.47 17.93 12.32
CA GLN A 11 -14.58 17.21 12.93
C GLN A 11 -15.93 17.92 12.75
N GLN A 12 -15.91 19.25 12.54
CA GLN A 12 -17.12 20.05 12.27
C GLN A 12 -17.47 20.10 10.78
N VAL A 13 -16.50 19.80 9.92
CA VAL A 13 -16.60 19.96 8.46
C VAL A 13 -16.87 18.63 7.76
N GLU A 14 -16.08 17.60 8.07
CA GLU A 14 -16.02 16.36 7.29
C GLU A 14 -17.37 15.66 7.16
N GLY A 15 -18.10 15.47 8.27
CA GLY A 15 -19.39 14.80 8.24
C GLY A 15 -20.45 15.57 7.42
N ARG A 16 -20.45 16.91 7.52
CA ARG A 16 -21.40 17.77 6.78
C ARG A 16 -21.09 17.79 5.28
N ILE A 17 -19.83 17.89 4.91
CA ILE A 17 -19.41 17.88 3.49
C ILE A 17 -19.69 16.51 2.87
N TYR A 18 -19.42 15.43 3.59
CA TYR A 18 -19.69 14.08 3.07
C TYR A 18 -21.20 13.88 2.81
N GLN A 19 -22.05 14.36 3.75
CA GLN A 19 -23.50 14.29 3.58
C GLN A 19 -23.97 15.16 2.40
N MET A 20 -23.40 16.35 2.21
CA MET A 20 -23.69 17.20 1.05
C MET A 20 -23.39 16.48 -0.27
N TRP A 21 -22.26 15.80 -0.40
CA TRP A 21 -21.96 15.02 -1.60
C TRP A 21 -22.95 13.86 -1.83
N MET A 22 -23.40 13.21 -0.74
CA MET A 22 -24.43 12.16 -0.82
C MET A 22 -25.77 12.71 -1.26
N ASP A 23 -26.19 13.86 -0.71
CA ASP A 23 -27.47 14.50 -1.02
C ASP A 23 -27.56 15.03 -2.46
N HIS A 24 -26.41 15.33 -3.08
CA HIS A 24 -26.30 15.76 -4.48
C HIS A 24 -25.91 14.63 -5.44
N ASP A 25 -25.96 13.38 -5.01
CA ASP A 25 -25.61 12.20 -5.81
C ASP A 25 -24.21 12.27 -6.50
N CYS A 26 -23.26 13.00 -5.87
CA CYS A 26 -21.94 13.28 -6.47
C CYS A 26 -21.09 12.01 -6.76
N PHE A 27 -21.44 10.90 -6.16
CA PHE A 27 -20.68 9.64 -6.30
C PHE A 27 -21.27 8.69 -7.32
N LYS A 28 -22.48 8.94 -7.78
CA LYS A 28 -23.16 8.08 -8.74
C LYS A 28 -22.56 8.22 -10.15
N ALA A 29 -22.50 7.11 -10.86
CA ALA A 29 -22.12 7.09 -12.26
C ALA A 29 -23.11 6.23 -13.04
N GLU A 30 -23.72 6.82 -14.05
CA GLU A 30 -24.65 6.14 -14.93
C GLU A 30 -24.02 5.98 -16.33
N PRO A 31 -24.36 4.92 -17.08
CA PRO A 31 -24.01 4.80 -18.47
C PRO A 31 -24.47 6.03 -19.25
N ASP A 32 -23.54 6.72 -19.90
CA ASP A 32 -23.78 7.95 -20.65
C ASP A 32 -23.00 7.91 -21.96
N PRO A 33 -23.63 7.81 -23.13
CA PRO A 33 -22.94 7.68 -24.40
C PRO A 33 -22.10 8.92 -24.77
N ASP A 34 -22.35 10.09 -24.15
CA ASP A 34 -21.62 11.32 -24.39
C ASP A 34 -20.36 11.44 -23.49
N LYS A 35 -20.20 10.54 -22.52
CA LYS A 35 -19.05 10.50 -21.63
C LYS A 35 -18.21 9.25 -21.85
N LYS A 36 -16.92 9.38 -21.56
CA LYS A 36 -16.06 8.20 -21.48
C LYS A 36 -16.25 7.50 -20.15
N PRO A 37 -16.36 6.17 -20.11
CA PRO A 37 -16.37 5.43 -18.85
C PRO A 37 -14.97 5.51 -18.17
N PHE A 38 -14.97 5.48 -16.88
CA PHE A 38 -13.82 5.16 -16.04
C PHE A 38 -14.33 4.36 -14.85
N SER A 39 -13.81 3.18 -14.64
CA SER A 39 -14.29 2.30 -13.58
C SER A 39 -13.19 1.65 -12.77
N ILE A 40 -13.44 1.57 -11.46
CA ILE A 40 -12.64 0.83 -10.49
C ILE A 40 -13.59 -0.06 -9.68
N VAL A 41 -13.21 -1.31 -9.45
CA VAL A 41 -13.84 -2.15 -8.43
C VAL A 41 -12.93 -2.19 -7.20
N MET A 42 -13.50 -1.86 -6.04
CA MET A 42 -12.74 -1.84 -4.79
C MET A 42 -12.31 -3.26 -4.42
N PRO A 43 -11.05 -3.50 -4.02
CA PRO A 43 -10.70 -4.74 -3.32
C PRO A 43 -11.61 -4.90 -2.10
N PRO A 44 -12.54 -5.89 -2.11
CA PRO A 44 -13.55 -5.96 -1.07
C PRO A 44 -12.91 -6.35 0.26
N PRO A 45 -12.97 -5.49 1.30
CA PRO A 45 -12.40 -5.83 2.59
C PRO A 45 -13.10 -7.04 3.22
N ASN A 46 -12.30 -7.92 3.82
CA ASN A 46 -12.77 -9.09 4.55
C ASN A 46 -13.58 -8.69 5.79
N VAL A 47 -14.76 -9.27 5.99
CA VAL A 47 -15.62 -9.02 7.16
C VAL A 47 -15.08 -9.64 8.47
N THR A 48 -13.76 -9.69 8.63
CA THR A 48 -13.05 -10.28 9.77
C THR A 48 -12.81 -9.31 10.93
N GLY A 49 -13.11 -8.02 10.72
CA GLY A 49 -12.91 -6.97 11.72
C GLY A 49 -12.88 -5.57 11.11
N GLN A 50 -12.31 -4.63 11.85
CA GLN A 50 -12.17 -3.24 11.39
C GLN A 50 -11.01 -3.08 10.39
N LEU A 51 -11.08 -2.03 9.56
CA LEU A 51 -10.04 -1.64 8.63
C LEU A 51 -8.76 -1.20 9.35
N HIS A 52 -7.63 -1.29 8.66
CA HIS A 52 -6.30 -0.86 9.12
C HIS A 52 -5.65 0.09 8.11
N MET A 53 -4.45 0.61 8.40
CA MET A 53 -3.76 1.58 7.54
C MET A 53 -3.52 1.11 6.10
N GLY A 54 -3.34 -0.19 5.87
CA GLY A 54 -3.23 -0.74 4.50
C GLY A 54 -4.50 -0.49 3.68
N HIS A 55 -5.68 -0.71 4.28
CA HIS A 55 -6.95 -0.40 3.62
C HIS A 55 -7.16 1.11 3.42
N ALA A 56 -6.68 1.94 4.35
CA ALA A 56 -6.75 3.40 4.20
C ALA A 56 -5.87 3.88 3.03
N MET A 57 -4.69 3.29 2.85
CA MET A 57 -3.81 3.54 1.70
C MET A 57 -4.50 3.15 0.40
N ASP A 58 -4.96 1.91 0.30
CA ASP A 58 -5.61 1.34 -0.87
C ASP A 58 -6.83 2.17 -1.30
N ALA A 59 -7.75 2.47 -0.36
CA ALA A 59 -8.92 3.30 -0.62
C ALA A 59 -8.56 4.73 -1.04
N THR A 60 -7.50 5.33 -0.44
CA THR A 60 -7.07 6.68 -0.78
C THR A 60 -6.55 6.77 -2.21
N LEU A 61 -5.77 5.78 -2.67
CA LEU A 61 -5.26 5.72 -4.05
C LEU A 61 -6.41 5.65 -5.07
N GLN A 62 -7.40 4.79 -4.82
CA GLN A 62 -8.58 4.62 -5.67
C GLN A 62 -9.43 5.89 -5.71
N ASP A 63 -9.66 6.51 -4.55
CA ASP A 63 -10.47 7.73 -4.45
C ASP A 63 -9.83 8.91 -5.20
N ILE A 64 -8.51 9.07 -5.12
CA ILE A 64 -7.78 10.10 -5.87
C ILE A 64 -8.01 9.95 -7.37
N LEU A 65 -7.84 8.74 -7.90
CA LEU A 65 -8.03 8.47 -9.33
C LEU A 65 -9.48 8.69 -9.75
N THR A 66 -10.43 8.24 -8.94
CA THR A 66 -11.87 8.39 -9.23
C THR A 66 -12.27 9.86 -9.24
N ARG A 67 -11.84 10.66 -8.24
CA ARG A 67 -12.12 12.12 -8.19
C ARG A 67 -11.48 12.85 -9.35
N PHE A 68 -10.22 12.53 -9.68
CA PHE A 68 -9.52 13.10 -10.82
C PHE A 68 -10.27 12.85 -12.12
N LYS A 69 -10.65 11.60 -12.41
CA LYS A 69 -11.38 11.25 -13.64
C LYS A 69 -12.79 11.86 -13.67
N ARG A 70 -13.48 11.92 -12.55
CA ARG A 70 -14.78 12.60 -12.44
C ARG A 70 -14.67 14.08 -12.80
N MET A 71 -13.66 14.76 -12.27
CA MET A 71 -13.39 16.17 -12.60
C MET A 71 -12.95 16.38 -14.06
N GLN A 72 -12.37 15.36 -14.69
CA GLN A 72 -12.09 15.38 -16.15
C GLN A 72 -13.34 15.12 -17.01
N GLY A 73 -14.51 14.90 -16.39
CA GLY A 73 -15.78 14.70 -17.10
C GLY A 73 -16.08 13.27 -17.51
N TYR A 74 -15.35 12.28 -16.99
CA TYR A 74 -15.67 10.88 -17.21
C TYR A 74 -16.93 10.46 -16.42
N ALA A 75 -17.64 9.45 -16.91
CA ALA A 75 -18.57 8.68 -16.07
C ALA A 75 -17.72 7.78 -15.17
N ALA A 76 -17.37 8.31 -13.98
CA ALA A 76 -16.40 7.67 -13.09
C ALA A 76 -17.12 6.83 -12.02
N LEU A 77 -17.09 5.51 -12.21
CA LEU A 77 -17.69 4.52 -11.31
C LEU A 77 -16.63 3.91 -10.39
N TRP A 78 -16.85 3.98 -9.09
CA TRP A 78 -16.10 3.21 -8.10
C TRP A 78 -17.06 2.32 -7.32
N VAL A 79 -17.01 1.01 -7.60
CA VAL A 79 -17.89 0.01 -7.01
C VAL A 79 -17.33 -0.44 -5.66
N PRO A 80 -18.04 -0.20 -4.53
CA PRO A 80 -17.63 -0.68 -3.22
C PRO A 80 -18.17 -2.08 -2.95
N GLY A 81 -17.55 -2.78 -1.99
CA GLY A 81 -18.08 -4.05 -1.52
C GLY A 81 -17.32 -4.61 -0.33
N THR A 82 -17.73 -5.81 0.10
CA THR A 82 -17.09 -6.58 1.17
C THR A 82 -17.00 -8.05 0.79
N ASP A 83 -15.95 -8.73 1.29
CA ASP A 83 -15.72 -10.15 1.05
C ASP A 83 -16.15 -10.98 2.26
N HIS A 84 -16.80 -12.11 2.02
CA HIS A 84 -17.22 -13.06 3.04
C HIS A 84 -16.04 -13.75 3.74
N ALA A 85 -14.88 -13.87 3.06
CA ALA A 85 -13.61 -14.36 3.60
C ALA A 85 -13.76 -15.70 4.35
N GLY A 86 -14.16 -16.75 3.64
CA GLY A 86 -14.58 -18.06 4.16
C GLY A 86 -13.84 -18.54 5.41
N ILE A 87 -12.57 -18.98 5.27
CA ILE A 87 -11.76 -19.50 6.39
C ILE A 87 -11.62 -18.45 7.50
N ALA A 88 -11.27 -17.23 7.11
CA ALA A 88 -10.89 -16.19 8.07
C ALA A 88 -12.07 -15.72 8.93
N THR A 89 -13.25 -15.57 8.35
CA THR A 89 -14.47 -15.19 9.08
C THR A 89 -14.96 -16.33 9.94
N GLN A 90 -14.99 -17.56 9.41
CA GLN A 90 -15.40 -18.73 10.18
C GLN A 90 -14.56 -18.91 11.44
N ILE A 91 -13.23 -18.86 11.34
CA ILE A 91 -12.31 -18.99 12.49
C ILE A 91 -12.59 -17.91 13.54
N LYS A 92 -12.87 -16.66 13.13
CA LYS A 92 -13.18 -15.57 14.06
C LYS A 92 -14.46 -15.82 14.84
N VAL A 93 -15.49 -16.33 14.18
CA VAL A 93 -16.77 -16.66 14.83
C VAL A 93 -16.61 -17.89 15.74
N GLU A 94 -15.86 -18.92 15.33
CA GLU A 94 -15.53 -20.08 16.17
C GLU A 94 -14.71 -19.68 17.41
N GLU A 95 -13.75 -18.78 17.27
CA GLU A 95 -12.98 -18.24 18.38
C GLU A 95 -13.87 -17.48 19.37
N GLU A 96 -14.77 -16.62 18.85
CA GLU A 96 -15.73 -15.91 19.70
C GLU A 96 -16.67 -16.87 20.44
N LEU A 97 -17.19 -17.89 19.76
CA LEU A 97 -18.05 -18.93 20.32
C LEU A 97 -17.34 -19.70 21.44
N ARG A 98 -16.09 -20.12 21.19
CA ARG A 98 -15.27 -20.82 22.17
C ARG A 98 -14.99 -19.98 23.42
N VAL A 99 -14.61 -18.69 23.23
CA VAL A 99 -14.24 -17.79 24.33
C VAL A 99 -15.47 -17.41 25.16
N LYS A 100 -16.60 -17.11 24.52
CA LYS A 100 -17.79 -16.61 25.20
C LYS A 100 -18.69 -17.72 25.76
N GLU A 101 -18.80 -18.85 25.09
CA GLU A 101 -19.78 -19.90 25.40
C GLU A 101 -19.14 -21.27 25.72
N GLY A 102 -17.84 -21.43 25.45
CA GLY A 102 -17.13 -22.71 25.63
C GLY A 102 -17.60 -23.79 24.66
N LYS A 103 -18.19 -23.41 23.52
CA LYS A 103 -18.76 -24.30 22.49
C LYS A 103 -17.96 -24.31 21.22
N THR A 104 -18.16 -25.36 20.42
CA THR A 104 -17.68 -25.47 19.04
C THR A 104 -18.85 -25.30 18.05
N ARG A 105 -18.57 -25.17 16.76
CA ARG A 105 -19.59 -25.14 15.72
C ARG A 105 -20.43 -26.42 15.69
N TYR A 106 -19.83 -27.56 16.03
CA TYR A 106 -20.50 -28.85 16.06
C TYR A 106 -21.57 -28.96 17.16
N ASP A 107 -21.38 -28.26 18.28
CA ASP A 107 -22.36 -28.18 19.36
C ASP A 107 -23.61 -27.38 18.97
N LEU A 108 -23.46 -26.43 18.03
CA LEU A 108 -24.57 -25.62 17.52
C LEU A 108 -25.29 -26.28 16.35
N GLY A 109 -24.57 -27.03 15.51
CA GLY A 109 -25.03 -27.47 14.20
C GLY A 109 -24.91 -26.36 13.13
N ARG A 110 -24.93 -26.77 11.84
CA ARG A 110 -24.64 -25.92 10.69
C ARG A 110 -25.53 -24.67 10.60
N GLU A 111 -26.84 -24.82 10.72
CA GLU A 111 -27.81 -23.72 10.57
C GLU A 111 -27.58 -22.62 11.62
N LYS A 112 -27.55 -22.98 12.90
CA LYS A 112 -27.37 -22.01 13.99
C LYS A 112 -25.97 -21.37 13.98
N PHE A 113 -24.98 -22.09 13.53
CA PHE A 113 -23.64 -21.53 13.36
C PHE A 113 -23.63 -20.50 12.22
N LEU A 114 -24.25 -20.79 11.08
CA LEU A 114 -24.36 -19.85 9.96
C LEU A 114 -25.13 -18.58 10.34
N GLU A 115 -26.21 -18.68 11.16
CA GLU A 115 -26.89 -17.50 11.70
C GLU A 115 -25.91 -16.58 12.47
N ARG A 116 -25.03 -17.14 13.30
CA ARG A 116 -23.99 -16.36 14.02
C ARG A 116 -22.99 -15.71 13.07
N VAL A 117 -22.63 -16.38 11.98
CA VAL A 117 -21.71 -15.80 10.98
C VAL A 117 -22.39 -14.67 10.21
N TRP A 118 -23.68 -14.79 9.89
CA TRP A 118 -24.45 -13.70 9.28
C TRP A 118 -24.57 -12.48 10.22
N ASP A 119 -24.82 -12.68 11.52
CA ASP A 119 -24.82 -11.61 12.52
C ASP A 119 -23.46 -10.90 12.58
N TRP A 120 -22.39 -11.70 12.56
CA TRP A 120 -21.03 -11.17 12.49
C TRP A 120 -20.79 -10.32 11.23
N LYS A 121 -21.21 -10.82 10.06
CA LYS A 121 -21.11 -10.12 8.77
C LYS A 121 -21.85 -8.79 8.80
N HIS A 122 -23.06 -8.74 9.31
CA HIS A 122 -23.82 -7.48 9.41
C HIS A 122 -23.08 -6.47 10.30
N LYS A 123 -22.68 -6.89 11.49
CA LYS A 123 -21.96 -6.02 12.44
C LYS A 123 -20.68 -5.43 11.86
N TYR A 124 -19.84 -6.24 11.24
CA TYR A 124 -18.53 -5.78 10.75
C TYR A 124 -18.59 -5.19 9.34
N GLY A 125 -19.49 -5.65 8.50
CA GLY A 125 -19.73 -5.07 7.19
C GLY A 125 -20.21 -3.62 7.29
N ASP A 126 -21.20 -3.34 8.13
CA ASP A 126 -21.69 -1.98 8.38
C ASP A 126 -20.60 -1.08 8.95
N ARG A 127 -19.77 -1.63 9.85
CA ARG A 127 -18.63 -0.89 10.41
C ARG A 127 -17.59 -0.54 9.35
N ILE A 128 -17.28 -1.45 8.44
CA ILE A 128 -16.35 -1.23 7.32
C ILE A 128 -16.85 -0.09 6.42
N VAL A 129 -18.13 -0.12 6.04
CA VAL A 129 -18.75 0.94 5.24
C VAL A 129 -18.67 2.29 5.96
N ALA A 130 -18.98 2.33 7.25
CA ALA A 130 -18.88 3.56 8.05
C ALA A 130 -17.43 4.09 8.11
N GLN A 131 -16.43 3.20 8.24
CA GLN A 131 -15.01 3.57 8.21
C GLN A 131 -14.60 4.14 6.84
N GLN A 132 -15.02 3.52 5.74
CA GLN A 132 -14.73 4.00 4.38
C GLN A 132 -15.34 5.38 4.12
N LYS A 133 -16.59 5.61 4.55
CA LYS A 133 -17.23 6.94 4.49
C LYS A 133 -16.46 7.99 5.28
N LYS A 134 -15.98 7.66 6.48
CA LYS A 134 -15.14 8.56 7.29
C LYS A 134 -13.78 8.86 6.64
N MET A 135 -13.23 7.93 5.86
CA MET A 135 -12.01 8.14 5.06
C MET A 135 -12.25 8.97 3.79
N GLY A 136 -13.49 9.41 3.54
CA GLY A 136 -13.85 10.24 2.40
C GLY A 136 -14.01 9.49 1.09
N ALA A 137 -14.20 8.17 1.13
CA ALA A 137 -14.36 7.35 -0.07
C ALA A 137 -15.58 7.79 -0.91
N SER A 138 -15.35 8.16 -2.17
CA SER A 138 -16.39 8.62 -3.10
C SER A 138 -16.98 7.51 -3.97
N CYS A 139 -17.28 6.37 -3.31
CA CYS A 139 -17.89 5.20 -3.94
C CYS A 139 -19.36 5.43 -4.30
N ASP A 140 -19.82 4.74 -5.33
CA ASP A 140 -21.25 4.60 -5.61
C ASP A 140 -21.86 3.57 -4.63
N TRP A 141 -22.37 4.07 -3.50
CA TRP A 141 -22.88 3.24 -2.42
C TRP A 141 -24.18 2.50 -2.77
N ASP A 142 -24.92 2.95 -3.79
CA ASP A 142 -26.12 2.27 -4.26
C ASP A 142 -25.77 0.97 -5.00
N ARG A 143 -24.53 0.89 -5.52
CA ARG A 143 -23.96 -0.31 -6.14
C ARG A 143 -23.09 -1.15 -5.18
N ALA A 144 -23.22 -0.96 -3.87
CA ALA A 144 -22.46 -1.74 -2.89
C ALA A 144 -22.79 -3.23 -2.97
N ARG A 145 -21.76 -4.09 -3.04
CA ARG A 145 -21.90 -5.54 -3.23
C ARG A 145 -21.27 -6.31 -2.06
N PHE A 146 -21.72 -7.54 -1.92
CA PHE A 146 -21.17 -8.53 -1.02
C PHE A 146 -20.93 -9.85 -1.77
N THR A 147 -19.75 -10.45 -1.66
CA THR A 147 -19.38 -11.65 -2.44
C THR A 147 -20.30 -12.85 -2.26
N MET A 148 -21.24 -12.84 -1.28
CA MET A 148 -22.30 -13.85 -1.12
C MET A 148 -23.70 -13.24 -1.26
N ASP A 149 -23.87 -12.08 -1.90
CA ASP A 149 -25.20 -11.61 -2.28
C ASP A 149 -25.81 -12.50 -3.38
N GLU A 150 -27.08 -12.30 -3.69
CA GLU A 150 -27.81 -13.13 -4.64
C GLU A 150 -27.17 -13.13 -6.02
N GLY A 151 -26.78 -11.95 -6.54
CA GLY A 151 -26.16 -11.82 -7.86
C GLY A 151 -24.79 -12.48 -7.93
N CYS A 152 -23.93 -12.23 -6.93
CA CYS A 152 -22.61 -12.88 -6.85
C CYS A 152 -22.75 -14.40 -6.66
N SER A 153 -23.70 -14.86 -5.85
CA SER A 153 -23.96 -16.29 -5.67
C SER A 153 -24.43 -16.97 -6.97
N LYS A 154 -25.24 -16.28 -7.78
CA LYS A 154 -25.62 -16.74 -9.11
C LYS A 154 -24.43 -16.83 -10.05
N ALA A 155 -23.57 -15.80 -10.07
CA ALA A 155 -22.36 -15.78 -10.89
C ALA A 155 -21.40 -16.92 -10.53
N VAL A 156 -21.18 -17.17 -9.23
CA VAL A 156 -20.34 -18.28 -8.74
C VAL A 156 -20.88 -19.64 -9.19
N ARG A 157 -22.19 -19.84 -9.08
CA ARG A 157 -22.86 -21.10 -9.51
C ARG A 157 -22.72 -21.27 -11.02
N GLU A 158 -22.95 -20.22 -11.81
CA GLU A 158 -22.78 -20.23 -13.26
C GLU A 158 -21.36 -20.60 -13.65
N THR A 159 -20.35 -19.94 -13.08
CA THR A 159 -18.94 -20.21 -13.32
C THR A 159 -18.56 -21.67 -13.03
N PHE A 160 -19.00 -22.21 -11.90
CA PHE A 160 -18.72 -23.60 -11.56
C PHE A 160 -19.31 -24.58 -12.58
N CYS A 161 -20.57 -24.37 -12.97
CA CYS A 161 -21.26 -25.23 -13.95
C CYS A 161 -20.62 -25.13 -15.34
N GLU A 162 -20.31 -23.91 -15.81
CA GLU A 162 -19.68 -23.68 -17.11
C GLU A 162 -18.31 -24.36 -17.19
N LEU A 163 -17.47 -24.19 -16.18
CA LEU A 163 -16.13 -24.80 -16.13
C LEU A 163 -16.22 -26.34 -16.03
N TYR A 164 -17.21 -26.86 -15.32
CA TYR A 164 -17.46 -28.30 -15.25
C TYR A 164 -17.90 -28.87 -16.59
N GLU A 165 -18.84 -28.22 -17.28
CA GLU A 165 -19.32 -28.59 -18.64
C GLU A 165 -18.18 -28.59 -19.67
N LYS A 166 -17.22 -27.64 -19.53
CA LYS A 166 -15.98 -27.57 -20.35
C LYS A 166 -14.93 -28.61 -19.94
N GLY A 167 -15.18 -29.39 -18.87
CA GLY A 167 -14.22 -30.38 -18.34
C GLY A 167 -12.98 -29.75 -17.69
N LEU A 168 -13.06 -28.47 -17.32
CA LEU A 168 -12.02 -27.73 -16.60
C LEU A 168 -12.14 -27.90 -15.08
N ILE A 169 -13.31 -28.19 -14.55
CA ILE A 169 -13.49 -28.60 -13.15
C ILE A 169 -13.65 -30.12 -13.09
N TYR A 170 -12.99 -30.78 -12.15
CA TYR A 170 -13.08 -32.20 -11.90
C TYR A 170 -12.94 -32.54 -10.43
N LYS A 171 -13.50 -33.68 -9.98
CA LYS A 171 -13.29 -34.25 -8.65
C LYS A 171 -12.27 -35.36 -8.74
N GLY A 172 -11.23 -35.34 -7.89
CA GLY A 172 -10.16 -36.33 -7.93
C GLY A 172 -9.42 -36.45 -6.61
N SER A 173 -8.83 -37.64 -6.38
CA SER A 173 -7.96 -37.88 -5.23
C SER A 173 -6.54 -37.52 -5.58
N ARG A 174 -5.99 -36.54 -4.86
CA ARG A 174 -4.61 -36.03 -5.01
C ARG A 174 -4.02 -35.70 -3.65
N ILE A 175 -2.70 -35.59 -3.59
CA ILE A 175 -2.06 -34.97 -2.42
C ILE A 175 -2.39 -33.48 -2.41
N ILE A 176 -2.90 -33.04 -1.29
CA ILE A 176 -3.24 -31.63 -1.01
C ILE A 176 -2.56 -31.13 0.24
N ASN A 177 -2.40 -29.84 0.36
CA ASN A 177 -2.01 -29.18 1.59
C ASN A 177 -3.22 -29.15 2.53
N TRP A 178 -3.11 -29.79 3.68
CA TRP A 178 -4.17 -29.85 4.67
C TRP A 178 -3.77 -29.15 5.96
N CYS A 179 -4.63 -28.28 6.50
CA CYS A 179 -4.43 -27.69 7.80
C CYS A 179 -5.17 -28.49 8.88
N PRO A 180 -4.47 -29.23 9.78
CA PRO A 180 -5.12 -30.02 10.81
C PRO A 180 -5.83 -29.20 11.89
N HIS A 181 -5.43 -27.94 12.06
CA HIS A 181 -6.06 -27.00 13.00
C HIS A 181 -7.35 -26.40 12.46
N CYS A 182 -7.33 -25.92 11.19
CA CYS A 182 -8.51 -25.40 10.53
C CYS A 182 -9.43 -26.51 9.99
N VAL A 183 -8.93 -27.73 9.92
CA VAL A 183 -9.60 -28.93 9.38
C VAL A 183 -10.13 -28.68 7.96
N THR A 184 -9.25 -28.21 7.08
CA THR A 184 -9.59 -27.88 5.69
C THR A 184 -8.39 -27.95 4.75
N ALA A 185 -8.69 -28.22 3.46
CA ALA A 185 -7.71 -28.11 2.38
C ALA A 185 -7.27 -26.67 2.16
N LEU A 186 -6.02 -26.49 1.72
CA LEU A 186 -5.40 -25.25 1.33
C LEU A 186 -4.90 -25.36 -0.10
N SER A 187 -4.93 -24.26 -0.86
CA SER A 187 -4.22 -24.13 -2.13
C SER A 187 -2.71 -23.88 -1.88
N ASP A 188 -1.88 -24.08 -2.88
CA ASP A 188 -0.42 -23.84 -2.76
C ASP A 188 -0.09 -22.40 -2.35
N ALA A 189 -0.86 -21.44 -2.84
CA ALA A 189 -0.69 -20.03 -2.48
C ALA A 189 -1.02 -19.71 -1.01
N GLU A 190 -1.78 -20.56 -0.32
CA GLU A 190 -2.16 -20.40 1.09
C GLU A 190 -1.18 -21.05 2.08
N VAL A 191 -0.06 -21.56 1.59
CA VAL A 191 1.01 -22.17 2.40
C VAL A 191 2.21 -21.25 2.45
N GLU A 192 2.60 -20.84 3.64
CA GLU A 192 3.81 -20.07 3.90
C GLU A 192 4.92 -21.01 4.38
N TYR A 193 6.12 -20.87 3.82
CA TYR A 193 7.24 -21.71 4.19
C TYR A 193 8.15 -21.02 5.21
N VAL A 194 8.44 -21.71 6.32
CA VAL A 194 9.26 -21.20 7.41
C VAL A 194 10.38 -22.19 7.70
N ASP A 195 11.62 -21.68 7.78
CA ASP A 195 12.76 -22.48 8.21
C ASP A 195 12.60 -22.89 9.68
N LYS A 196 12.54 -24.20 9.94
CA LYS A 196 12.45 -24.76 11.27
C LYS A 196 13.62 -25.67 11.58
N PRO A 197 14.18 -25.58 12.78
CA PRO A 197 15.15 -26.57 13.24
C PRO A 197 14.45 -27.92 13.46
N GLY A 198 15.05 -28.97 12.96
CA GLY A 198 14.56 -30.34 13.06
C GLY A 198 15.70 -31.33 13.07
N HIS A 199 15.41 -32.54 12.68
CA HIS A 199 16.39 -33.61 12.59
C HIS A 199 16.21 -34.42 11.32
N LEU A 200 17.28 -35.07 10.89
CA LEU A 200 17.26 -36.11 9.87
C LEU A 200 17.54 -37.44 10.58
N TRP A 201 16.56 -38.33 10.55
CA TRP A 201 16.64 -39.65 11.18
C TRP A 201 17.04 -40.68 10.13
N HIS A 202 18.15 -41.39 10.36
CA HIS A 202 18.64 -42.46 9.51
C HIS A 202 18.12 -43.80 10.06
N ILE A 203 17.28 -44.49 9.27
CA ILE A 203 16.55 -45.69 9.70
C ILE A 203 16.92 -46.85 8.79
N ARG A 204 17.20 -47.99 9.43
CA ARG A 204 17.55 -49.24 8.81
C ARG A 204 16.29 -50.00 8.38
N TYR A 205 16.22 -50.36 7.09
CA TYR A 205 15.21 -51.26 6.53
C TYR A 205 15.88 -52.56 6.10
N PRO A 206 15.71 -53.68 6.82
CA PRO A 206 16.32 -54.97 6.44
C PRO A 206 15.77 -55.49 5.11
N LEU A 207 16.60 -56.12 4.29
CA LEU A 207 16.14 -56.87 3.11
C LEU A 207 15.37 -58.14 3.58
N ALA A 208 14.24 -58.43 2.95
CA ALA A 208 13.39 -59.53 3.30
C ALA A 208 14.04 -60.91 3.13
N ASP A 209 15.01 -60.99 2.19
CA ASP A 209 15.82 -62.19 1.95
C ASP A 209 16.99 -62.35 2.93
N GLY A 210 17.17 -61.45 3.88
CA GLY A 210 18.25 -61.44 4.85
C GLY A 210 19.63 -61.14 4.29
N SER A 211 19.76 -60.71 3.03
CA SER A 211 21.03 -60.45 2.38
C SER A 211 21.69 -59.11 2.75
N GLY A 212 21.01 -58.28 3.52
CA GLY A 212 21.51 -56.97 3.91
C GLY A 212 20.45 -56.03 4.40
N GLU A 213 20.70 -54.72 4.23
CA GLU A 213 19.82 -53.65 4.65
C GLU A 213 19.96 -52.41 3.75
N VAL A 214 18.96 -51.57 3.75
CA VAL A 214 19.07 -50.19 3.20
C VAL A 214 18.84 -49.20 4.34
N ILE A 215 19.50 -48.05 4.26
CA ILE A 215 19.31 -46.96 5.23
C ILE A 215 18.60 -45.82 4.54
N VAL A 216 17.43 -45.46 5.03
CA VAL A 216 16.68 -44.29 4.57
C VAL A 216 16.87 -43.12 5.54
N ALA A 217 16.87 -41.92 5.04
CA ALA A 217 16.93 -40.70 5.87
C ALA A 217 15.65 -39.88 5.73
N THR A 218 15.02 -39.52 6.84
CA THR A 218 13.75 -38.80 6.84
C THR A 218 13.69 -37.70 7.89
N THR A 219 13.00 -36.62 7.58
CA THR A 219 12.63 -35.56 8.53
C THR A 219 11.28 -35.83 9.21
N ARG A 220 10.56 -36.88 8.77
CA ARG A 220 9.17 -37.20 9.19
C ARG A 220 9.00 -38.68 9.53
N PRO A 221 9.59 -39.16 10.65
CA PRO A 221 9.45 -40.57 11.05
C PRO A 221 8.00 -41.01 11.28
N GLU A 222 7.11 -40.12 11.68
CA GLU A 222 5.69 -40.41 11.94
C GLU A 222 4.92 -40.91 10.70
N THR A 223 5.34 -40.51 9.48
CA THR A 223 4.69 -40.98 8.25
C THR A 223 5.20 -42.33 7.75
N MET A 224 6.34 -42.83 8.29
CA MET A 224 6.94 -44.07 7.83
C MET A 224 6.00 -45.29 7.98
N LEU A 225 5.04 -45.25 8.90
CA LEU A 225 4.07 -46.31 9.05
C LEU A 225 3.23 -46.57 7.81
N GLY A 226 3.13 -45.56 6.89
CA GLY A 226 2.47 -45.65 5.60
C GLY A 226 3.44 -45.86 4.43
N ASP A 227 4.70 -46.20 4.66
CA ASP A 227 5.63 -46.46 3.56
C ASP A 227 5.18 -47.66 2.75
N SER A 228 5.22 -47.53 1.44
CA SER A 228 4.81 -48.58 0.50
C SER A 228 5.94 -48.91 -0.49
N GLY A 229 7.11 -48.30 -0.37
CA GLY A 229 8.28 -48.60 -1.16
C GLY A 229 9.53 -47.86 -0.67
N VAL A 230 10.65 -48.19 -1.22
CA VAL A 230 11.93 -47.47 -1.11
C VAL A 230 12.38 -47.15 -2.52
N CYS A 231 12.78 -45.92 -2.78
CA CYS A 231 13.26 -45.46 -4.08
C CYS A 231 14.76 -45.25 -4.08
N VAL A 232 15.42 -45.71 -5.13
CA VAL A 232 16.85 -45.50 -5.39
C VAL A 232 17.04 -45.00 -6.80
N ASN A 233 18.14 -44.29 -7.07
CA ASN A 233 18.45 -43.85 -8.44
C ASN A 233 18.87 -45.03 -9.33
N PRO A 234 18.35 -45.17 -10.53
CA PRO A 234 18.73 -46.27 -11.46
C PRO A 234 20.21 -46.28 -11.82
N ASN A 235 20.89 -45.15 -11.69
CA ASN A 235 22.29 -44.98 -12.01
C ASN A 235 23.22 -45.15 -10.76
N ASP A 236 22.64 -45.39 -9.59
CA ASP A 236 23.43 -45.55 -8.36
C ASP A 236 23.95 -46.97 -8.20
N GLU A 237 25.24 -47.14 -8.44
CA GLU A 237 25.92 -48.42 -8.38
C GLU A 237 25.78 -49.10 -7.01
N ARG A 238 25.58 -48.35 -5.92
CA ARG A 238 25.45 -48.90 -4.57
C ARG A 238 24.20 -49.75 -4.39
N TYR A 239 23.19 -49.54 -5.20
CA TYR A 239 21.84 -50.11 -4.99
C TYR A 239 21.31 -50.92 -6.18
N LYS A 240 22.09 -51.06 -7.26
CA LYS A 240 21.67 -51.82 -8.46
C LYS A 240 21.17 -53.22 -8.18
N ASP A 241 21.86 -53.93 -7.28
CA ASP A 241 21.58 -55.34 -6.97
C ASP A 241 20.36 -55.55 -6.08
N ILE A 242 19.81 -54.46 -5.51
CA ILE A 242 18.64 -54.54 -4.63
C ILE A 242 17.35 -54.03 -5.29
N VAL A 243 17.42 -53.42 -6.46
CA VAL A 243 16.22 -53.01 -7.22
C VAL A 243 15.34 -54.23 -7.50
N GLY A 244 14.04 -54.13 -7.20
CA GLY A 244 13.10 -55.22 -7.33
C GLY A 244 13.03 -56.20 -6.14
N LYS A 245 13.99 -56.07 -5.17
CA LYS A 245 13.88 -56.82 -3.92
C LYS A 245 12.89 -56.20 -2.98
N MET A 246 12.52 -56.92 -1.90
CA MET A 246 11.65 -56.47 -0.86
C MET A 246 12.47 -56.08 0.40
N VAL A 247 12.11 -55.05 1.07
CA VAL A 247 12.60 -54.63 2.38
C VAL A 247 11.46 -54.77 3.41
N ILE A 248 11.83 -55.02 4.67
CA ILE A 248 10.88 -55.08 5.80
C ILE A 248 10.78 -53.69 6.39
N LEU A 249 9.57 -53.10 6.35
CA LEU A 249 9.25 -51.85 7.02
C LEU A 249 9.33 -52.05 8.53
N PRO A 250 10.25 -51.36 9.25
CA PRO A 250 10.35 -51.48 10.71
C PRO A 250 9.06 -51.13 11.41
N LEU A 251 8.83 -51.71 12.60
CA LEU A 251 7.67 -51.54 13.47
C LEU A 251 6.34 -52.06 12.92
N VAL A 252 6.16 -52.07 11.59
CA VAL A 252 4.96 -52.56 10.89
C VAL A 252 5.14 -54.01 10.45
N ASN A 253 6.38 -54.45 10.19
CA ASN A 253 6.76 -55.78 9.71
C ASN A 253 6.10 -56.17 8.35
N LYS A 254 5.90 -55.15 7.48
CA LYS A 254 5.36 -55.30 6.11
C LYS A 254 6.51 -55.34 5.11
N GLU A 255 6.44 -56.22 4.13
CA GLU A 255 7.35 -56.18 2.98
C GLU A 255 6.94 -55.12 1.97
N ILE A 256 7.88 -54.29 1.55
CA ILE A 256 7.69 -53.20 0.59
C ILE A 256 8.79 -53.27 -0.48
N PRO A 257 8.51 -52.95 -1.77
CA PRO A 257 9.48 -53.11 -2.86
C PRO A 257 10.53 -51.98 -2.88
N VAL A 258 11.73 -52.30 -3.36
CA VAL A 258 12.71 -51.32 -3.78
C VAL A 258 12.52 -51.02 -5.26
N VAL A 259 12.22 -49.74 -5.58
CA VAL A 259 12.00 -49.28 -6.96
C VAL A 259 13.11 -48.33 -7.42
N ALA A 260 13.32 -48.26 -8.72
CA ALA A 260 14.33 -47.38 -9.31
C ALA A 260 13.64 -46.19 -10.02
N ASP A 261 13.96 -44.99 -9.61
CA ASP A 261 13.41 -43.72 -10.18
C ASP A 261 14.44 -42.59 -10.09
N ASP A 262 14.54 -41.78 -11.10
CA ASP A 262 15.46 -40.64 -11.18
C ASP A 262 15.16 -39.55 -10.09
N TYR A 263 14.01 -39.64 -9.43
CA TYR A 263 13.65 -38.79 -8.29
C TYR A 263 14.66 -38.91 -7.12
N ALA A 264 15.24 -40.09 -6.89
CA ALA A 264 16.21 -40.29 -5.81
C ALA A 264 17.55 -39.62 -6.16
N GLU A 265 17.95 -38.62 -5.42
CA GLU A 265 19.24 -37.95 -5.60
C GLU A 265 20.35 -38.78 -4.95
N MET A 266 21.35 -39.15 -5.76
CA MET A 266 22.44 -40.05 -5.32
C MET A 266 23.32 -39.49 -4.21
N ASP A 267 23.49 -38.17 -4.18
CA ASP A 267 24.36 -37.43 -3.27
C ASP A 267 23.62 -36.83 -2.06
N PHE A 268 22.29 -36.99 -1.98
CA PHE A 268 21.50 -36.50 -0.86
C PHE A 268 21.22 -37.63 0.16
N GLY A 269 21.53 -37.38 1.43
CA GLY A 269 21.30 -38.33 2.52
C GLY A 269 22.05 -39.65 2.28
N THR A 270 21.32 -40.74 2.15
CA THR A 270 21.85 -42.08 1.85
C THR A 270 21.76 -42.45 0.38
N GLY A 271 21.09 -41.66 -0.46
CA GLY A 271 20.70 -42.02 -1.82
C GLY A 271 19.47 -42.94 -1.90
N CYS A 272 18.96 -43.37 -0.74
CA CYS A 272 17.73 -44.14 -0.62
C CYS A 272 16.64 -43.29 0.00
N VAL A 273 15.46 -43.20 -0.64
CA VAL A 273 14.33 -42.42 -0.20
C VAL A 273 13.17 -43.35 0.12
N LYS A 274 12.60 -43.21 1.32
CA LYS A 274 11.36 -43.90 1.68
C LYS A 274 10.20 -43.30 0.86
N MET A 275 9.28 -44.11 0.42
CA MET A 275 8.12 -43.68 -0.35
C MET A 275 6.83 -43.79 0.47
N THR A 276 6.24 -42.62 0.76
CA THR A 276 4.96 -42.50 1.48
C THR A 276 3.96 -41.76 0.60
N PRO A 277 3.38 -42.37 -0.43
CA PRO A 277 2.55 -41.72 -1.43
C PRO A 277 1.36 -40.95 -0.87
N ALA A 278 0.88 -41.27 0.34
CA ALA A 278 -0.24 -40.57 0.96
C ALA A 278 0.13 -39.27 1.70
N HIS A 279 1.45 -38.99 1.91
CA HIS A 279 1.93 -37.91 2.78
C HIS A 279 3.06 -37.05 2.20
N ASP A 280 3.39 -37.24 0.94
CA ASP A 280 4.36 -36.43 0.21
C ASP A 280 3.98 -36.32 -1.27
N PRO A 281 3.94 -35.11 -1.87
CA PRO A 281 3.54 -34.91 -3.26
C PRO A 281 4.47 -35.60 -4.26
N ASN A 282 5.78 -35.65 -4.00
CA ASN A 282 6.74 -36.27 -4.89
C ASN A 282 6.66 -37.81 -4.77
N ASP A 283 6.53 -38.32 -3.56
CA ASP A 283 6.32 -39.75 -3.31
C ASP A 283 5.03 -40.24 -3.97
N PHE A 284 3.99 -39.40 -4.03
CA PHE A 284 2.75 -39.73 -4.71
C PHE A 284 2.96 -39.91 -6.22
N GLU A 285 3.71 -39.01 -6.87
CA GLU A 285 4.02 -39.11 -8.30
C GLU A 285 4.89 -40.34 -8.63
N VAL A 286 5.90 -40.62 -7.77
CA VAL A 286 6.71 -41.86 -7.88
C VAL A 286 5.80 -43.06 -7.66
N GLY A 287 4.92 -43.02 -6.66
CA GLY A 287 3.94 -44.07 -6.36
C GLY A 287 3.04 -44.39 -7.53
N LEU A 288 2.56 -43.40 -8.27
CA LEU A 288 1.76 -43.58 -9.50
C LEU A 288 2.57 -44.28 -10.59
N ARG A 289 3.83 -43.89 -10.83
CA ARG A 289 4.70 -44.47 -11.85
C ARG A 289 5.04 -45.94 -11.56
N HIS A 290 5.19 -46.27 -10.29
CA HIS A 290 5.59 -47.61 -9.84
C HIS A 290 4.44 -48.46 -9.22
N ASN A 291 3.19 -47.92 -9.30
CA ASN A 291 2.01 -48.58 -8.77
C ASN A 291 2.15 -48.97 -7.27
N LEU A 292 2.71 -48.06 -6.46
CA LEU A 292 2.87 -48.26 -5.03
C LEU A 292 1.51 -48.04 -4.31
N GLU A 293 1.32 -48.76 -3.21
CA GLU A 293 0.11 -48.62 -2.41
C GLU A 293 0.06 -47.26 -1.72
N VAL A 294 -1.12 -46.65 -1.67
CA VAL A 294 -1.33 -45.34 -1.03
C VAL A 294 -1.97 -45.54 0.34
N ILE A 295 -1.17 -45.42 1.41
CA ILE A 295 -1.58 -45.72 2.79
C ILE A 295 -1.54 -44.39 3.59
N ARG A 296 -2.71 -43.85 3.86
CA ARG A 296 -2.87 -42.68 4.72
C ARG A 296 -2.77 -43.11 6.20
N VAL A 297 -1.89 -42.44 6.98
CA VAL A 297 -1.65 -42.75 8.40
C VAL A 297 -2.03 -41.64 9.35
N LEU A 298 -2.36 -40.44 8.85
CA LEU A 298 -2.86 -39.32 9.64
C LEU A 298 -4.32 -39.03 9.30
N ASP A 299 -5.15 -38.79 10.30
CA ASP A 299 -6.52 -38.30 10.15
C ASP A 299 -6.59 -36.82 9.82
N ASP A 300 -7.80 -36.25 9.71
CA ASP A 300 -8.02 -34.83 9.37
C ASP A 300 -7.58 -33.88 10.51
N ASN A 301 -7.40 -34.36 11.73
CA ASN A 301 -6.91 -33.58 12.87
C ASN A 301 -5.39 -33.70 13.06
N GLY A 302 -4.69 -34.39 12.17
CA GLY A 302 -3.26 -34.64 12.26
C GLY A 302 -2.88 -35.67 13.34
N LYS A 303 -3.82 -36.53 13.73
CA LYS A 303 -3.58 -37.67 14.62
C LYS A 303 -3.35 -38.92 13.79
N VAL A 304 -2.60 -39.83 14.35
CA VAL A 304 -2.40 -41.17 13.76
C VAL A 304 -3.73 -41.93 13.72
N ASN A 305 -4.08 -42.47 12.55
CA ASN A 305 -5.28 -43.24 12.34
C ASN A 305 -5.05 -44.74 12.58
N GLU A 306 -6.05 -45.59 12.26
CA GLU A 306 -6.01 -47.04 12.42
C GLU A 306 -4.83 -47.73 11.68
N ASN A 307 -4.31 -47.15 10.61
CA ASN A 307 -3.15 -47.67 9.86
C ASN A 307 -1.84 -47.51 10.64
N GLY A 308 -1.81 -46.68 11.67
CA GLY A 308 -0.66 -46.50 12.56
C GLY A 308 -0.57 -47.50 13.69
N GLY A 309 -1.48 -48.46 13.79
CA GLY A 309 -1.45 -49.55 14.76
C GLY A 309 -1.39 -49.07 16.22
N LYS A 310 -0.37 -49.46 17.00
CA LYS A 310 -0.27 -49.04 18.40
C LYS A 310 -0.12 -47.55 18.66
N TYR A 311 0.10 -46.73 17.63
CA TYR A 311 0.22 -45.26 17.73
C TYR A 311 -1.10 -44.57 17.42
N GLU A 312 -2.18 -45.30 17.13
CA GLU A 312 -3.51 -44.73 16.80
C GLU A 312 -3.97 -43.75 17.89
N GLY A 313 -4.51 -42.60 17.42
CA GLY A 313 -5.05 -41.55 18.29
C GLY A 313 -4.02 -40.57 18.84
N LEU A 314 -2.72 -40.83 18.69
CA LEU A 314 -1.66 -39.90 19.10
C LEU A 314 -1.56 -38.71 18.13
N ASP A 315 -1.27 -37.53 18.67
CA ASP A 315 -0.85 -36.39 17.84
C ASP A 315 0.43 -36.75 17.09
N ARG A 316 0.56 -36.25 15.84
CA ARG A 316 1.69 -36.55 14.94
C ARG A 316 3.07 -36.34 15.58
N TYR A 317 3.23 -35.30 16.40
CA TYR A 317 4.50 -35.02 17.06
C TYR A 317 4.77 -35.93 18.27
N GLU A 318 3.75 -36.30 18.98
CA GLU A 318 3.88 -37.31 20.06
C GLU A 318 4.14 -38.68 19.46
N ALA A 319 3.46 -39.05 18.40
CA ALA A 319 3.73 -40.28 17.63
C ALA A 319 5.17 -40.31 17.14
N ARG A 320 5.70 -39.20 16.57
CA ARG A 320 7.10 -39.08 16.16
C ARG A 320 8.08 -39.44 17.27
N LYS A 321 7.85 -38.91 18.50
CA LYS A 321 8.71 -39.18 19.65
C LYS A 321 8.69 -40.66 20.03
N GLN A 322 7.50 -41.27 20.07
CA GLN A 322 7.36 -42.70 20.42
C GLN A 322 7.95 -43.62 19.34
N ILE A 323 7.70 -43.32 18.06
CA ILE A 323 8.25 -44.07 16.91
C ILE A 323 9.77 -44.04 16.95
N VAL A 324 10.39 -42.84 17.15
CA VAL A 324 11.85 -42.74 17.26
C VAL A 324 12.41 -43.56 18.41
N ALA A 325 11.78 -43.53 19.59
CA ALA A 325 12.18 -44.33 20.74
C ALA A 325 12.06 -45.83 20.45
N ASP A 326 11.01 -46.27 19.79
CA ASP A 326 10.81 -47.68 19.43
C ASP A 326 11.79 -48.14 18.34
N LEU A 327 12.12 -47.28 17.40
CA LEU A 327 13.19 -47.57 16.40
C LEU A 327 14.56 -47.71 17.04
N GLU A 328 14.88 -46.88 18.04
CA GLU A 328 16.10 -46.98 18.83
C GLU A 328 16.13 -48.28 19.62
N ALA A 329 15.08 -48.60 20.34
CA ALA A 329 14.94 -49.84 21.12
C ALA A 329 14.99 -51.10 20.26
N GLY A 330 14.44 -51.02 19.02
CA GLY A 330 14.48 -52.13 18.06
C GLY A 330 15.80 -52.26 17.29
N GLY A 331 16.75 -51.34 17.47
CA GLY A 331 18.03 -51.32 16.74
C GLY A 331 17.93 -50.83 15.30
N TYR A 332 16.82 -50.21 14.92
CA TYR A 332 16.58 -49.69 13.58
C TYR A 332 17.08 -48.26 13.39
N LEU A 333 17.23 -47.47 14.45
CA LEU A 333 17.77 -46.12 14.39
C LEU A 333 19.28 -46.13 14.31
N VAL A 334 19.83 -45.68 13.16
CA VAL A 334 21.28 -45.70 12.89
C VAL A 334 21.96 -44.43 13.35
N LYS A 335 21.33 -43.26 13.07
CA LYS A 335 21.91 -41.95 13.34
C LYS A 335 20.82 -40.90 13.39
N VAL A 336 21.04 -39.82 14.16
CA VAL A 336 20.21 -38.61 14.17
C VAL A 336 21.12 -37.42 13.92
N GLU A 337 20.79 -36.61 12.94
CA GLU A 337 21.53 -35.37 12.58
C GLU A 337 20.66 -34.16 12.78
N PRO A 338 21.14 -33.06 13.38
CA PRO A 338 20.44 -31.79 13.34
C PRO A 338 20.28 -31.34 11.86
N TYR A 339 19.06 -30.96 11.49
CA TYR A 339 18.75 -30.55 10.13
C TYR A 339 17.70 -29.43 10.15
N SER A 340 17.95 -28.33 9.42
CA SER A 340 16.98 -27.27 9.24
C SER A 340 16.32 -27.41 7.88
N HIS A 341 15.01 -27.34 7.84
CA HIS A 341 14.26 -27.47 6.59
C HIS A 341 13.03 -26.55 6.58
N ASN A 342 12.59 -26.22 5.37
CA ASN A 342 11.40 -25.45 5.14
C ASN A 342 10.14 -26.27 5.47
N VAL A 343 9.35 -25.79 6.42
CA VAL A 343 8.07 -26.38 6.77
C VAL A 343 6.94 -25.50 6.30
N GLY A 344 5.99 -26.05 5.55
CA GLY A 344 4.77 -25.37 5.16
C GLY A 344 3.89 -25.07 6.36
N THR A 345 3.43 -23.82 6.47
CA THR A 345 2.51 -23.37 7.52
C THR A 345 1.26 -22.75 6.92
N CYS A 346 0.13 -22.91 7.58
CA CYS A 346 -1.13 -22.31 7.16
C CYS A 346 -1.05 -20.77 7.29
N TYR A 347 -1.30 -20.04 6.22
CA TYR A 347 -1.25 -18.58 6.19
C TYR A 347 -2.21 -17.89 7.19
N ARG A 348 -3.19 -18.60 7.74
CA ARG A 348 -4.21 -18.08 8.67
C ARG A 348 -3.93 -18.39 10.13
N CYS A 349 -3.65 -19.67 10.46
CA CYS A 349 -3.43 -20.07 11.85
C CYS A 349 -1.96 -20.31 12.20
N HIS A 350 -1.06 -20.25 11.20
CA HIS A 350 0.39 -20.43 11.31
C HIS A 350 0.81 -21.81 11.87
N GLN A 351 -0.11 -22.78 11.87
CA GLN A 351 0.19 -24.18 12.24
C GLN A 351 0.75 -24.93 11.03
N ASP A 352 1.53 -25.98 11.31
CA ASP A 352 2.16 -26.80 10.28
C ASP A 352 1.12 -27.52 9.43
N VAL A 353 1.29 -27.42 8.12
CA VAL A 353 0.44 -28.06 7.11
C VAL A 353 0.88 -29.50 6.93
N GLU A 354 -0.09 -30.41 6.72
CA GLU A 354 0.14 -31.81 6.41
C GLU A 354 -0.20 -32.10 4.95
N PRO A 355 0.73 -32.55 4.14
CA PRO A 355 0.41 -33.15 2.85
C PRO A 355 -0.35 -34.45 3.10
N ILE A 356 -1.59 -34.54 2.62
CA ILE A 356 -2.41 -35.76 2.72
C ILE A 356 -3.16 -36.02 1.42
N ILE A 357 -3.42 -37.30 1.13
CA ILE A 357 -4.31 -37.66 0.04
C ILE A 357 -5.76 -37.40 0.41
N SER A 358 -6.48 -36.70 -0.46
CA SER A 358 -7.92 -36.43 -0.28
C SER A 358 -8.64 -36.26 -1.61
N ALA A 359 -9.92 -36.65 -1.64
CA ALA A 359 -10.78 -36.42 -2.80
C ALA A 359 -11.33 -35.00 -2.74
N GLN A 360 -10.91 -34.15 -3.66
CA GLN A 360 -11.22 -32.71 -3.70
C GLN A 360 -11.68 -32.31 -5.09
N TRP A 361 -12.24 -31.08 -5.18
CA TRP A 361 -12.55 -30.45 -6.45
C TRP A 361 -11.37 -29.58 -6.92
N PHE A 362 -11.04 -29.67 -8.20
CA PHE A 362 -9.91 -28.97 -8.81
C PHE A 362 -10.32 -28.24 -10.09
N VAL A 363 -9.64 -27.11 -10.35
CA VAL A 363 -9.66 -26.43 -11.65
C VAL A 363 -8.37 -26.77 -12.40
N LYS A 364 -8.47 -27.19 -13.65
CA LYS A 364 -7.35 -27.35 -14.57
C LYS A 364 -6.84 -25.98 -14.98
N MET A 365 -5.70 -25.59 -14.45
CA MET A 365 -5.19 -24.23 -14.62
C MET A 365 -4.47 -23.99 -15.93
N LYS A 366 -3.82 -24.99 -16.51
CA LYS A 366 -2.98 -24.80 -17.69
C LYS A 366 -3.69 -24.15 -18.88
N PRO A 367 -4.91 -24.60 -19.30
CA PRO A 367 -5.62 -23.94 -20.39
C PRO A 367 -6.03 -22.50 -20.08
N LEU A 368 -6.42 -22.20 -18.83
CA LEU A 368 -6.80 -20.86 -18.38
C LEU A 368 -5.58 -19.91 -18.31
N ALA A 369 -4.40 -20.45 -17.97
CA ALA A 369 -3.17 -19.69 -17.87
C ALA A 369 -2.66 -19.18 -19.22
N GLU A 370 -2.89 -19.90 -20.31
CA GLU A 370 -2.41 -19.53 -21.65
C GLU A 370 -2.91 -18.15 -22.07
N GLU A 371 -4.20 -17.92 -21.98
CA GLU A 371 -4.82 -16.63 -22.31
C GLU A 371 -4.45 -15.53 -21.30
N ALA A 372 -4.42 -15.86 -20.02
CA ALA A 372 -4.02 -14.93 -18.96
C ALA A 372 -2.57 -14.45 -19.10
N ILE A 373 -1.67 -15.30 -19.61
CA ILE A 373 -0.28 -14.92 -19.95
C ILE A 373 -0.27 -14.03 -21.19
N ARG A 374 -1.05 -14.38 -22.23
CA ARG A 374 -1.11 -13.62 -23.48
C ARG A 374 -1.50 -12.15 -23.23
N VAL A 375 -2.59 -11.89 -22.55
CA VAL A 375 -3.12 -10.52 -22.35
C VAL A 375 -2.14 -9.60 -21.62
N VAL A 376 -1.27 -10.15 -20.77
CA VAL A 376 -0.22 -9.39 -20.09
C VAL A 376 1.00 -9.19 -21.00
N LYS A 377 1.43 -10.23 -21.75
CA LYS A 377 2.54 -10.11 -22.71
C LYS A 377 2.22 -9.14 -23.85
N ASP A 378 0.99 -9.12 -24.32
CA ASP A 378 0.52 -8.23 -25.39
C ASP A 378 0.20 -6.81 -24.89
N GLY A 379 0.19 -6.59 -23.58
CA GLY A 379 -0.04 -5.29 -22.95
C GLY A 379 -1.50 -4.85 -22.91
N GLU A 380 -2.45 -5.77 -23.06
CA GLU A 380 -3.87 -5.51 -22.83
C GLU A 380 -4.14 -5.24 -21.34
N THR A 381 -3.41 -5.95 -20.44
CA THR A 381 -3.28 -5.62 -19.02
C THR A 381 -1.84 -5.22 -18.71
N LYS A 382 -1.66 -4.06 -18.08
CA LYS A 382 -0.34 -3.51 -17.70
C LYS A 382 -0.20 -3.43 -16.18
N PHE A 383 0.95 -3.79 -15.66
CA PHE A 383 1.30 -3.61 -14.25
C PHE A 383 2.06 -2.29 -14.04
N VAL A 384 1.67 -1.54 -13.04
CA VAL A 384 2.39 -0.34 -12.59
C VAL A 384 2.80 -0.56 -11.13
N PRO A 385 4.11 -0.64 -10.83
CA PRO A 385 5.24 -0.61 -11.75
C PRO A 385 5.41 -1.92 -12.53
N GLU A 386 6.01 -1.84 -13.70
CA GLU A 386 6.16 -2.94 -14.68
C GLU A 386 6.89 -4.18 -14.12
N ARG A 387 7.75 -4.01 -13.11
CA ARG A 387 8.47 -5.14 -12.48
C ARG A 387 7.56 -6.27 -12.00
N PHE A 388 6.33 -5.97 -11.62
CA PHE A 388 5.38 -6.98 -11.15
C PHE A 388 4.77 -7.84 -12.26
N SER A 389 4.87 -7.43 -13.53
CA SER A 389 4.49 -8.28 -14.65
C SER A 389 5.37 -9.54 -14.73
N LYS A 390 6.67 -9.40 -14.44
CA LYS A 390 7.61 -10.55 -14.39
C LYS A 390 7.25 -11.52 -13.26
N THR A 391 6.89 -10.97 -12.09
CA THR A 391 6.45 -11.78 -10.93
C THR A 391 5.16 -12.55 -11.26
N TYR A 392 4.19 -11.89 -11.88
CA TYR A 392 2.94 -12.49 -12.35
C TYR A 392 3.20 -13.60 -13.39
N LEU A 393 3.96 -13.30 -14.45
CA LEU A 393 4.24 -14.24 -15.54
C LEU A 393 4.96 -15.49 -15.04
N ASN A 394 5.97 -15.33 -14.18
CA ASN A 394 6.70 -16.46 -13.61
C ASN A 394 5.77 -17.41 -12.83
N TRP A 395 4.80 -16.87 -12.08
CA TRP A 395 3.84 -17.67 -11.36
C TRP A 395 2.86 -18.38 -12.31
N MET A 396 2.31 -17.65 -13.29
CA MET A 396 1.34 -18.21 -14.25
C MET A 396 1.94 -19.30 -15.14
N GLU A 397 3.20 -19.16 -15.55
CA GLU A 397 3.90 -20.15 -16.36
C GLU A 397 4.16 -21.48 -15.61
N ASN A 398 4.15 -21.43 -14.26
CA ASN A 398 4.40 -22.59 -13.39
C ASN A 398 3.16 -22.99 -12.57
N VAL A 399 1.97 -22.49 -12.91
CA VAL A 399 0.76 -22.74 -12.14
C VAL A 399 0.33 -24.22 -12.20
N ARG A 400 -0.09 -24.76 -11.06
CA ARG A 400 -0.63 -26.12 -10.92
C ARG A 400 -2.15 -26.06 -10.82
N ASP A 401 -2.80 -27.24 -10.95
CA ASP A 401 -4.24 -27.36 -10.77
C ASP A 401 -4.65 -26.84 -9.39
N TRP A 402 -5.69 -26.03 -9.37
CA TRP A 402 -6.13 -25.32 -8.18
C TRP A 402 -7.18 -26.11 -7.41
N CYS A 403 -6.89 -26.51 -6.17
CA CYS A 403 -7.87 -27.10 -5.26
C CYS A 403 -8.85 -26.04 -4.78
N ILE A 404 -10.12 -26.17 -5.15
CA ILE A 404 -11.18 -25.18 -4.90
C ILE A 404 -12.16 -25.56 -3.78
N SER A 405 -12.15 -26.79 -3.28
CA SER A 405 -13.04 -27.22 -2.18
C SER A 405 -12.45 -26.94 -0.81
N ARG A 406 -13.31 -26.52 0.13
CA ARG A 406 -12.97 -26.24 1.53
C ARG A 406 -14.01 -26.89 2.43
N GLN A 407 -13.56 -27.54 3.51
CA GLN A 407 -14.40 -28.25 4.51
C GLN A 407 -14.91 -27.26 5.57
N LEU A 408 -15.47 -26.15 5.09
CA LEU A 408 -16.06 -25.09 5.90
C LEU A 408 -17.59 -25.12 5.80
N TRP A 409 -18.25 -24.40 6.69
CA TRP A 409 -19.69 -24.16 6.60
C TRP A 409 -20.03 -22.81 5.99
N TRP A 410 -19.14 -21.82 6.18
CA TRP A 410 -19.29 -20.46 5.68
C TRP A 410 -18.64 -20.30 4.30
N GLY A 411 -19.44 -20.02 3.29
CA GLY A 411 -19.02 -19.83 1.90
C GLY A 411 -20.06 -20.33 0.90
N HIS A 412 -19.73 -20.26 -0.39
CA HIS A 412 -20.56 -20.78 -1.47
C HIS A 412 -20.50 -22.30 -1.49
N GLN A 413 -21.58 -22.97 -1.13
CA GLN A 413 -21.65 -24.43 -1.15
C GLN A 413 -21.59 -24.95 -2.58
N ILE A 414 -20.74 -25.95 -2.81
CA ILE A 414 -20.50 -26.55 -4.13
C ILE A 414 -21.82 -27.02 -4.75
N PRO A 415 -22.13 -26.64 -6.02
CA PRO A 415 -23.40 -26.99 -6.70
C PRO A 415 -23.31 -28.35 -7.36
N ALA A 416 -22.96 -29.38 -6.60
CA ALA A 416 -22.85 -30.76 -7.04
C ALA A 416 -23.62 -31.69 -6.10
N TRP A 417 -24.35 -32.69 -6.65
CA TRP A 417 -25.14 -33.63 -5.90
C TRP A 417 -24.71 -35.06 -6.26
N THR A 418 -24.42 -35.86 -5.28
CA THR A 418 -24.06 -37.28 -5.45
C THR A 418 -25.27 -38.14 -5.19
N CYS A 419 -25.58 -39.01 -6.12
CA CYS A 419 -26.62 -40.01 -5.94
C CYS A 419 -26.10 -41.18 -5.09
N ALA A 420 -26.72 -41.44 -3.95
CA ALA A 420 -26.30 -42.55 -3.08
C ALA A 420 -26.57 -43.93 -3.71
N ASP A 421 -27.54 -44.04 -4.66
CA ASP A 421 -27.91 -45.32 -5.25
C ASP A 421 -27.02 -45.72 -6.44
N CYS A 422 -26.50 -44.79 -7.21
CA CYS A 422 -25.69 -45.10 -8.40
C CYS A 422 -24.32 -44.42 -8.48
N GLY A 423 -23.98 -43.59 -7.47
CA GLY A 423 -22.71 -42.89 -7.40
C GLY A 423 -22.55 -41.77 -8.43
N HIS A 424 -23.57 -41.45 -9.24
CA HIS A 424 -23.49 -40.40 -10.24
C HIS A 424 -23.45 -38.99 -9.58
N ILE A 425 -22.59 -38.10 -10.08
CA ILE A 425 -22.52 -36.73 -9.65
C ILE A 425 -23.24 -35.86 -10.68
N THR A 426 -24.28 -35.14 -10.25
CA THR A 426 -24.97 -34.12 -11.03
C THR A 426 -24.51 -32.73 -10.60
N VAL A 427 -23.99 -31.94 -11.54
CA VAL A 427 -23.65 -30.51 -11.34
C VAL A 427 -24.77 -29.69 -11.97
N SER A 428 -25.29 -28.71 -11.22
CA SER A 428 -26.47 -27.96 -11.70
C SER A 428 -26.50 -26.51 -11.19
N ARG A 429 -27.06 -25.64 -12.05
CA ARG A 429 -27.37 -24.24 -11.70
C ARG A 429 -28.52 -24.15 -10.70
N GLU A 430 -29.41 -25.11 -10.71
CA GLU A 430 -30.58 -25.21 -9.82
C GLU A 430 -30.37 -26.34 -8.80
N ASP A 431 -31.13 -26.30 -7.70
CA ASP A 431 -31.06 -27.36 -6.71
C ASP A 431 -31.65 -28.66 -7.24
N VAL A 432 -30.92 -29.77 -7.07
CA VAL A 432 -31.25 -31.08 -7.65
C VAL A 432 -32.06 -31.91 -6.65
N CYS A 433 -33.25 -32.37 -7.09
CA CYS A 433 -34.11 -33.22 -6.30
C CYS A 433 -34.12 -34.71 -6.77
N LYS A 434 -33.53 -34.98 -7.94
CA LYS A 434 -33.46 -36.31 -8.54
C LYS A 434 -32.17 -36.50 -9.31
N CYS A 435 -31.62 -37.70 -9.25
CA CYS A 435 -30.46 -38.08 -10.05
C CYS A 435 -30.82 -38.10 -11.53
N GLU A 436 -30.09 -37.42 -12.39
CA GLU A 436 -30.32 -37.37 -13.84
C GLU A 436 -30.04 -38.70 -14.54
N LYS A 437 -29.19 -39.57 -13.94
CA LYS A 437 -28.82 -40.87 -14.52
C LYS A 437 -29.82 -41.98 -14.20
N CYS A 438 -30.26 -42.11 -12.94
CA CYS A 438 -31.10 -43.24 -12.49
C CYS A 438 -32.48 -42.81 -11.98
N GLY A 439 -32.77 -41.49 -11.90
CA GLY A 439 -34.06 -40.97 -11.44
C GLY A 439 -34.31 -41.07 -9.93
N SER A 440 -33.36 -41.56 -9.16
CA SER A 440 -33.46 -41.67 -7.70
C SER A 440 -33.57 -40.28 -7.04
N THR A 441 -34.37 -40.19 -5.98
CA THR A 441 -34.47 -39.00 -5.12
C THR A 441 -33.45 -39.01 -3.97
N ASN A 442 -32.64 -40.08 -3.87
CA ASN A 442 -31.59 -40.20 -2.86
C ASN A 442 -30.30 -39.49 -3.32
N VAL A 443 -30.38 -38.16 -3.39
CA VAL A 443 -29.29 -37.29 -3.81
C VAL A 443 -28.88 -36.39 -2.65
N GLU A 444 -27.55 -36.30 -2.43
CA GLU A 444 -26.97 -35.48 -1.39
C GLU A 444 -26.10 -34.39 -2.02
N ARG A 445 -26.26 -33.11 -1.59
CA ARG A 445 -25.41 -32.01 -2.00
C ARG A 445 -24.05 -32.16 -1.36
N ASP A 446 -22.99 -31.86 -2.13
CA ASP A 446 -21.62 -31.81 -1.61
C ASP A 446 -21.55 -30.85 -0.39
N PRO A 447 -21.06 -31.32 0.80
CA PRO A 447 -21.06 -30.53 2.03
C PRO A 447 -20.04 -29.40 2.02
N ASP A 448 -19.06 -29.46 1.12
CA ASP A 448 -17.96 -28.51 1.05
C ASP A 448 -18.41 -27.18 0.43
N VAL A 449 -17.65 -26.13 0.70
CA VAL A 449 -17.80 -24.84 0.08
C VAL A 449 -16.62 -24.54 -0.85
N LEU A 450 -16.78 -23.58 -1.75
CA LEU A 450 -15.74 -23.12 -2.63
C LEU A 450 -14.72 -22.25 -1.88
N ASP A 451 -13.49 -22.28 -2.34
CA ASP A 451 -12.44 -21.34 -1.94
C ASP A 451 -12.93 -19.89 -2.12
N THR A 452 -12.68 -19.03 -1.14
CA THR A 452 -13.00 -17.60 -1.18
C THR A 452 -12.50 -16.93 -2.47
N TRP A 453 -11.31 -17.31 -2.92
CA TRP A 453 -10.71 -16.77 -4.13
C TRP A 453 -11.42 -17.17 -5.42
N PHE A 454 -12.27 -18.19 -5.38
CA PHE A 454 -13.10 -18.59 -6.52
C PHE A 454 -14.18 -17.55 -6.82
N SER A 455 -14.90 -17.10 -5.80
CA SER A 455 -15.88 -16.03 -5.93
C SER A 455 -15.21 -14.67 -6.17
N SER A 456 -14.13 -14.35 -5.40
CA SER A 456 -13.41 -13.08 -5.52
C SER A 456 -12.79 -12.87 -6.91
N ALA A 457 -12.52 -13.96 -7.66
CA ALA A 457 -12.01 -13.90 -9.03
C ALA A 457 -13.01 -13.31 -10.04
N LEU A 458 -14.29 -13.31 -9.71
CA LEU A 458 -15.38 -12.85 -10.60
C LEU A 458 -15.70 -11.36 -10.39
N TRP A 459 -15.12 -10.75 -9.35
CA TRP A 459 -15.45 -9.43 -8.84
C TRP A 459 -15.53 -8.32 -9.90
N PRO A 460 -14.63 -8.20 -10.91
CA PRO A 460 -14.70 -7.13 -11.89
C PRO A 460 -15.94 -7.14 -12.78
N PHE A 461 -16.56 -8.30 -12.98
CA PHE A 461 -17.71 -8.45 -13.89
C PHE A 461 -18.99 -8.91 -13.19
N GLU A 462 -18.90 -9.71 -12.10
CA GLU A 462 -20.10 -10.07 -11.34
C GLU A 462 -20.73 -8.86 -10.63
N THR A 463 -19.92 -7.89 -10.20
CA THR A 463 -20.40 -6.66 -9.58
C THR A 463 -21.19 -5.76 -10.54
N LEU A 464 -20.93 -5.91 -11.83
CA LEU A 464 -21.61 -5.19 -12.91
C LEU A 464 -22.78 -5.99 -13.51
N GLY A 465 -23.09 -7.16 -12.92
CA GLY A 465 -24.31 -7.93 -13.21
C GLY A 465 -24.12 -9.23 -14.00
N TRP A 466 -22.89 -9.61 -14.39
CA TRP A 466 -22.65 -10.91 -15.03
C TRP A 466 -23.18 -12.06 -14.12
N PRO A 467 -23.82 -13.12 -14.68
CA PRO A 467 -23.88 -13.52 -16.09
C PRO A 467 -24.97 -12.83 -16.94
N GLU A 468 -25.74 -11.92 -16.36
CA GLU A 468 -26.73 -11.16 -17.13
C GLU A 468 -26.03 -10.13 -18.04
N LYS A 469 -26.69 -9.75 -19.13
CA LYS A 469 -26.28 -8.65 -20.00
C LYS A 469 -26.90 -7.35 -19.47
N THR A 470 -26.15 -6.61 -18.67
CA THR A 470 -26.58 -5.33 -18.10
C THR A 470 -25.94 -4.15 -18.84
N GLU A 471 -26.59 -2.99 -18.78
CA GLU A 471 -25.98 -1.74 -19.30
C GLU A 471 -24.68 -1.39 -18.59
N ASP A 472 -24.59 -1.62 -17.27
CA ASP A 472 -23.38 -1.40 -16.50
C ASP A 472 -22.22 -2.29 -16.99
N LEU A 473 -22.47 -3.57 -17.25
CA LEU A 473 -21.45 -4.48 -17.78
C LEU A 473 -21.00 -4.08 -19.17
N ASP A 474 -21.93 -3.70 -20.06
CA ASP A 474 -21.59 -3.30 -21.42
C ASP A 474 -20.81 -1.97 -21.47
N TYR A 475 -21.06 -1.04 -20.53
CA TYR A 475 -20.47 0.29 -20.51
C TYR A 475 -19.19 0.40 -19.68
N PHE A 476 -19.12 -0.21 -18.48
CA PHE A 476 -18.02 -0.07 -17.52
C PHE A 476 -17.01 -1.22 -17.53
N TYR A 477 -17.26 -2.31 -18.26
CA TYR A 477 -16.34 -3.46 -18.34
C TYR A 477 -15.66 -3.55 -19.72
N PRO A 478 -14.36 -3.82 -19.82
CA PRO A 478 -13.37 -3.99 -18.75
C PRO A 478 -13.21 -2.75 -17.87
N THR A 479 -12.86 -2.95 -16.58
CA THR A 479 -12.55 -1.82 -15.70
C THR A 479 -11.20 -1.18 -16.06
N ASP A 480 -11.01 0.10 -15.74
CA ASP A 480 -9.80 0.83 -16.16
C ASP A 480 -8.59 0.49 -15.30
N VAL A 481 -8.78 0.52 -13.99
CA VAL A 481 -7.69 0.35 -13.03
C VAL A 481 -8.13 -0.58 -11.90
N LEU A 482 -7.29 -1.57 -11.62
CA LEU A 482 -7.33 -2.32 -10.37
C LEU A 482 -6.22 -1.80 -9.47
N VAL A 483 -6.54 -1.38 -8.24
CA VAL A 483 -5.56 -0.98 -7.23
C VAL A 483 -5.48 -2.07 -6.17
N THR A 484 -4.28 -2.54 -5.85
CA THR A 484 -4.09 -3.58 -4.83
C THR A 484 -2.66 -3.66 -4.32
N GLY A 485 -2.45 -4.32 -3.18
CA GLY A 485 -1.13 -4.65 -2.66
C GLY A 485 -0.43 -5.75 -3.46
N TYR A 486 0.90 -5.75 -3.47
CA TYR A 486 1.67 -6.78 -4.17
C TYR A 486 1.51 -8.19 -3.58
N ASP A 487 1.10 -8.30 -2.33
CA ASP A 487 0.98 -9.56 -1.59
C ASP A 487 -0.20 -10.43 -2.04
N ILE A 488 -1.16 -9.88 -2.81
CA ILE A 488 -2.29 -10.63 -3.35
C ILE A 488 -2.32 -10.75 -4.88
N ILE A 489 -1.18 -10.55 -5.55
CA ILE A 489 -1.08 -10.74 -7.01
C ILE A 489 -1.50 -12.16 -7.41
N PHE A 490 -1.00 -13.18 -6.71
CA PHE A 490 -1.29 -14.58 -7.03
C PHE A 490 -2.68 -15.03 -6.55
N PHE A 491 -3.11 -14.49 -5.41
CA PHE A 491 -4.39 -14.85 -4.82
C PHE A 491 -5.57 -14.26 -5.59
N TRP A 492 -5.44 -13.02 -6.03
CA TRP A 492 -6.56 -12.26 -6.56
C TRP A 492 -6.37 -11.78 -8.00
N VAL A 493 -5.30 -11.02 -8.28
CA VAL A 493 -5.09 -10.42 -9.61
C VAL A 493 -5.03 -11.49 -10.70
N ALA A 494 -4.22 -12.51 -10.52
CA ALA A 494 -4.06 -13.59 -11.48
C ALA A 494 -5.38 -14.34 -11.73
N ARG A 495 -6.14 -14.60 -10.64
CA ARG A 495 -7.42 -15.28 -10.72
C ARG A 495 -8.49 -14.45 -11.43
N MET A 496 -8.53 -13.14 -11.20
CA MET A 496 -9.41 -12.25 -11.94
C MET A 496 -9.09 -12.22 -13.43
N ILE A 497 -7.80 -12.19 -13.80
CA ILE A 497 -7.38 -12.13 -15.20
C ILE A 497 -7.85 -13.39 -15.95
N PHE A 498 -7.53 -14.60 -15.46
CA PHE A 498 -7.95 -15.80 -16.17
C PHE A 498 -9.47 -15.99 -16.17
N SER A 499 -10.17 -15.62 -15.08
CA SER A 499 -11.63 -15.71 -15.03
C SER A 499 -12.29 -14.71 -15.98
N GLY A 500 -11.80 -13.47 -16.03
CA GLY A 500 -12.28 -12.47 -16.98
C GLY A 500 -12.13 -12.93 -18.44
N CYS A 501 -10.93 -13.40 -18.80
CA CYS A 501 -10.64 -13.93 -20.14
C CYS A 501 -11.56 -15.11 -20.48
N GLU A 502 -11.76 -16.07 -19.56
CA GLU A 502 -12.55 -17.28 -19.79
C GLU A 502 -14.05 -17.00 -19.94
N HIS A 503 -14.62 -16.16 -19.04
CA HIS A 503 -16.09 -15.99 -18.98
C HIS A 503 -16.61 -14.82 -19.81
N THR A 504 -15.78 -13.81 -20.09
CA THR A 504 -16.19 -12.62 -20.85
C THR A 504 -15.47 -12.48 -22.19
N GLY A 505 -14.43 -13.25 -22.44
CA GLY A 505 -13.56 -13.14 -23.61
C GLY A 505 -12.70 -11.86 -23.63
N LYS A 506 -12.58 -11.14 -22.51
CA LYS A 506 -11.81 -9.90 -22.37
C LYS A 506 -10.99 -9.94 -21.08
N THR A 507 -9.86 -9.23 -21.07
CA THR A 507 -9.16 -8.96 -19.82
C THR A 507 -10.05 -8.14 -18.87
N PRO A 508 -10.03 -8.38 -17.54
CA PRO A 508 -10.95 -7.72 -16.62
C PRO A 508 -10.63 -6.26 -16.33
N PHE A 509 -9.39 -5.84 -16.55
CA PHE A 509 -8.92 -4.46 -16.32
C PHE A 509 -7.69 -4.15 -17.18
N HIS A 510 -7.53 -2.86 -17.52
CA HIS A 510 -6.42 -2.41 -18.37
C HIS A 510 -5.13 -2.17 -17.59
N THR A 511 -5.23 -1.68 -16.36
CA THR A 511 -4.07 -1.37 -15.51
C THR A 511 -4.20 -2.01 -14.14
N VAL A 512 -3.12 -2.62 -13.65
CA VAL A 512 -2.98 -3.08 -12.27
C VAL A 512 -1.99 -2.15 -11.58
N LEU A 513 -2.50 -1.22 -10.78
CA LEU A 513 -1.70 -0.33 -9.95
C LEU A 513 -1.37 -1.02 -8.63
N ILE A 514 -0.11 -1.39 -8.48
CA ILE A 514 0.38 -2.07 -7.28
C ILE A 514 0.91 -1.05 -6.28
N HIS A 515 0.44 -1.13 -5.05
CA HIS A 515 1.01 -0.40 -3.92
C HIS A 515 1.78 -1.33 -2.98
N GLY A 516 2.68 -0.74 -2.19
CA GLY A 516 3.41 -1.45 -1.13
C GLY A 516 2.60 -1.55 0.17
N LEU A 517 3.17 -2.21 1.16
CA LEU A 517 2.56 -2.35 2.49
C LEU A 517 2.85 -1.12 3.34
N VAL A 518 1.89 -0.76 4.19
CA VAL A 518 2.09 0.25 5.23
C VAL A 518 2.73 -0.42 6.45
N ARG A 519 3.92 0.04 6.81
CA ARG A 519 4.72 -0.46 7.93
C ARG A 519 4.76 0.54 9.08
N ASP A 520 5.08 0.07 10.27
CA ASP A 520 5.32 0.95 11.41
C ASP A 520 6.60 1.80 11.22
N ASN A 521 6.86 2.72 12.14
CA ASN A 521 8.03 3.60 12.10
C ASN A 521 9.39 2.85 12.16
N GLN A 522 9.39 1.59 12.59
CA GLN A 522 10.57 0.72 12.61
C GLN A 522 10.69 -0.16 11.35
N GLY A 523 9.72 -0.06 10.42
CA GLY A 523 9.70 -0.84 9.18
C GLY A 523 9.11 -2.24 9.33
N ARG A 524 8.47 -2.58 10.46
CA ARG A 524 7.82 -3.87 10.68
C ARG A 524 6.40 -3.85 10.10
N LYS A 525 5.93 -5.01 9.62
CA LYS A 525 4.53 -5.18 9.20
C LYS A 525 3.61 -4.90 10.38
N MET A 526 2.59 -4.07 10.20
CA MET A 526 1.59 -3.81 11.23
C MET A 526 0.70 -5.03 11.41
N SER A 527 0.52 -5.47 12.64
CA SER A 527 -0.38 -6.56 12.99
C SER A 527 -0.98 -6.39 14.39
N LYS A 528 -2.16 -6.98 14.61
CA LYS A 528 -2.80 -6.98 15.95
C LYS A 528 -1.99 -7.77 16.99
N SER A 529 -1.32 -8.83 16.56
CA SER A 529 -0.49 -9.67 17.42
C SER A 529 0.76 -8.96 17.93
N LEU A 530 1.33 -8.03 17.14
CA LEU A 530 2.49 -7.22 17.54
C LEU A 530 2.09 -5.96 18.32
N GLY A 531 0.80 -5.63 18.39
CA GLY A 531 0.31 -4.42 19.06
C GLY A 531 0.78 -3.11 18.43
N ASN A 532 1.27 -3.13 17.18
CA ASN A 532 1.78 -1.98 16.44
C ASN A 532 0.79 -1.48 15.36
N GLY A 533 -0.42 -2.04 15.33
CA GLY A 533 -1.48 -1.59 14.42
C GLY A 533 -2.04 -0.24 14.84
N ILE A 534 -2.14 0.68 13.89
CA ILE A 534 -2.74 2.01 14.07
C ILE A 534 -4.11 2.01 13.43
N ASP A 535 -5.14 2.42 14.17
CA ASP A 535 -6.50 2.58 13.64
C ASP A 535 -6.58 3.89 12.82
N PRO A 536 -6.99 3.82 11.54
CA PRO A 536 -7.20 5.02 10.73
C PRO A 536 -8.16 6.02 11.34
N LEU A 537 -9.20 5.56 12.03
CA LEU A 537 -10.19 6.44 12.67
C LEU A 537 -9.59 7.26 13.82
N GLU A 538 -8.69 6.69 14.61
CA GLU A 538 -7.98 7.45 15.65
C GLU A 538 -7.16 8.60 15.06
N MET A 539 -6.55 8.38 13.89
CA MET A 539 -5.80 9.42 13.20
C MET A 539 -6.73 10.49 12.62
N ILE A 540 -7.88 10.09 12.07
CA ILE A 540 -8.89 11.01 11.56
C ILE A 540 -9.47 11.86 12.71
N ASP A 541 -9.82 11.24 13.83
CA ASP A 541 -10.37 11.96 14.99
C ASP A 541 -9.36 12.96 15.57
N LYS A 542 -8.06 12.70 15.47
CA LYS A 542 -7.01 13.57 16.01
C LYS A 542 -6.51 14.65 15.04
N TYR A 543 -6.40 14.33 13.76
CA TYR A 543 -5.73 15.20 12.77
C TYR A 543 -6.64 15.61 11.59
N GLY A 544 -7.76 14.94 11.40
CA GLY A 544 -8.63 15.06 10.24
C GLY A 544 -8.31 14.07 9.12
N CYS A 545 -9.30 13.77 8.31
CA CYS A 545 -9.21 12.84 7.19
C CYS A 545 -8.19 13.32 6.14
N ASP A 546 -8.23 14.59 5.76
CA ASP A 546 -7.34 15.18 4.78
C ASP A 546 -5.86 15.03 5.17
N ALA A 547 -5.55 15.23 6.46
CA ALA A 547 -4.18 15.07 6.97
C ALA A 547 -3.70 13.61 6.91
N LEU A 548 -4.57 12.64 7.19
CA LEU A 548 -4.25 11.23 7.04
C LEU A 548 -4.00 10.86 5.58
N ARG A 549 -4.88 11.27 4.66
CA ARG A 549 -4.76 11.02 3.22
C ARG A 549 -3.44 11.57 2.67
N MET A 550 -3.10 12.80 3.00
CA MET A 550 -1.82 13.43 2.62
C MET A 550 -0.60 12.67 3.17
N ASN A 551 -0.66 12.23 4.44
CA ASN A 551 0.43 11.43 5.02
C ASN A 551 0.66 10.13 4.25
N LEU A 552 -0.41 9.43 3.86
CA LEU A 552 -0.33 8.16 3.16
C LEU A 552 0.25 8.29 1.74
N ILE A 553 -0.01 9.41 1.07
CA ILE A 553 0.34 9.60 -0.35
C ILE A 553 1.66 10.34 -0.55
N THR A 554 1.96 11.36 0.27
CA THR A 554 3.19 12.17 0.11
C THR A 554 4.44 11.32 0.28
N GLY A 555 5.30 11.33 -0.75
CA GLY A 555 6.54 10.56 -0.79
C GLY A 555 6.33 9.06 -1.04
N ASN A 556 5.11 8.64 -1.40
CA ASN A 556 4.82 7.28 -1.81
C ASN A 556 5.12 7.11 -3.31
N SER A 557 5.63 5.92 -3.66
CA SER A 557 5.86 5.51 -5.05
C SER A 557 5.20 4.15 -5.29
N PRO A 558 4.64 3.89 -6.47
CA PRO A 558 4.00 2.61 -6.78
C PRO A 558 4.90 1.40 -6.45
N GLY A 559 4.31 0.40 -5.81
CA GLY A 559 4.96 -0.87 -5.47
C GLY A 559 5.98 -0.85 -4.33
N ASN A 560 6.20 0.27 -3.66
CA ASN A 560 7.14 0.39 -2.56
C ASN A 560 6.43 0.47 -1.20
N ASP A 561 7.00 -0.20 -0.20
CA ASP A 561 6.51 -0.12 1.18
C ASP A 561 6.68 1.29 1.74
N THR A 562 5.71 1.72 2.53
CA THR A 562 5.70 3.04 3.16
C THR A 562 5.73 2.89 4.68
N ARG A 563 6.58 3.67 5.35
CA ARG A 563 6.58 3.77 6.81
C ARG A 563 5.60 4.85 7.26
N PHE A 564 4.75 4.51 8.19
CA PHE A 564 3.80 5.45 8.77
C PHE A 564 4.41 6.16 10.00
N TYR A 565 4.38 7.49 9.95
CA TYR A 565 4.82 8.36 11.04
C TYR A 565 3.67 9.26 11.46
N THR A 566 3.30 9.22 12.72
CA THR A 566 2.20 10.06 13.27
C THR A 566 2.52 11.56 13.17
N GLU A 567 3.79 11.93 13.34
CA GLU A 567 4.28 13.33 13.24
C GLU A 567 4.04 13.92 11.86
N LYS A 568 4.02 13.09 10.83
CA LYS A 568 3.71 13.52 9.46
C LYS A 568 2.23 13.91 9.31
N CYS A 569 1.31 13.26 10.02
CA CYS A 569 -0.11 13.70 10.08
C CYS A 569 -0.22 15.11 10.68
N GLU A 570 0.57 15.41 11.72
CA GLU A 570 0.61 16.74 12.31
C GLU A 570 1.15 17.80 11.32
N ALA A 571 2.20 17.47 10.58
CA ALA A 571 2.72 18.35 9.53
C ALA A 571 1.67 18.64 8.45
N MET A 572 0.91 17.62 8.02
CA MET A 572 -0.14 17.77 7.02
C MET A 572 -1.34 18.58 7.55
N ARG A 573 -1.69 18.43 8.84
CA ARG A 573 -2.67 19.31 9.50
C ARG A 573 -2.19 20.77 9.51
N ASN A 574 -0.92 21.00 9.77
CA ASN A 574 -0.35 22.36 9.74
C ASN A 574 -0.38 22.94 8.33
N PHE A 575 -0.15 22.14 7.30
CA PHE A 575 -0.35 22.55 5.91
C PHE A 575 -1.81 22.93 5.62
N ALA A 576 -2.78 22.13 6.06
CA ALA A 576 -4.19 22.45 5.97
C ALA A 576 -4.53 23.81 6.63
N ASN A 577 -3.98 24.06 7.82
CA ASN A 577 -4.15 25.33 8.53
C ASN A 577 -3.49 26.52 7.78
N LYS A 578 -2.35 26.31 7.13
CA LYS A 578 -1.72 27.36 6.31
C LYS A 578 -2.60 27.73 5.11
N LEU A 579 -3.09 26.72 4.37
CA LEU A 579 -4.04 26.95 3.28
C LEU A 579 -5.31 27.66 3.76
N TRP A 580 -5.86 27.21 4.89
CA TRP A 580 -7.05 27.82 5.50
C TRP A 580 -6.84 29.29 5.81
N ASN A 581 -5.73 29.64 6.44
CA ASN A 581 -5.43 31.04 6.79
C ASN A 581 -5.16 31.91 5.55
N ALA A 582 -4.49 31.37 4.52
CA ALA A 582 -4.32 32.04 3.24
C ALA A 582 -5.66 32.32 2.57
N SER A 583 -6.55 31.34 2.54
CA SER A 583 -7.90 31.47 1.99
C SER A 583 -8.73 32.48 2.76
N ARG A 584 -8.68 32.49 4.09
CA ARG A 584 -9.32 33.52 4.91
C ARG A 584 -8.81 34.91 4.58
N TYR A 585 -7.51 35.08 4.40
CA TYR A 585 -6.93 36.36 4.01
C TYR A 585 -7.49 36.85 2.66
N VAL A 586 -7.60 35.94 1.68
CA VAL A 586 -8.21 36.26 0.39
C VAL A 586 -9.67 36.68 0.55
N LEU A 587 -10.45 35.89 1.28
CA LEU A 587 -11.89 36.14 1.53
C LEU A 587 -12.14 37.49 2.24
N MET A 588 -11.28 37.88 3.18
CA MET A 588 -11.37 39.18 3.88
C MET A 588 -11.15 40.38 2.94
N ASN A 589 -10.52 40.18 1.80
CA ASN A 589 -10.31 41.22 0.79
C ASN A 589 -11.32 41.18 -0.37
N LEU A 590 -12.24 40.20 -0.39
CA LEU A 590 -13.29 40.08 -1.41
C LEU A 590 -14.38 41.12 -1.17
N GLY A 591 -14.77 41.83 -2.24
CA GLY A 591 -15.97 42.64 -2.27
C GLY A 591 -17.23 41.80 -2.56
N GLU A 592 -18.41 42.43 -2.41
CA GLU A 592 -19.70 41.77 -2.68
C GLU A 592 -19.86 41.38 -4.15
N ASP A 593 -19.20 42.08 -5.08
CA ASP A 593 -19.23 41.85 -6.54
C ASP A 593 -18.04 41.01 -7.04
N ALA A 594 -17.36 40.31 -6.16
CA ALA A 594 -16.21 39.49 -6.56
C ALA A 594 -16.63 38.34 -7.50
N ARG A 595 -15.89 38.15 -8.58
CA ARG A 595 -16.09 37.09 -9.56
C ARG A 595 -14.81 36.24 -9.66
N ASN A 596 -14.98 34.98 -9.98
CA ASN A 596 -13.89 34.06 -10.28
C ASN A 596 -13.60 34.08 -11.79
N GLU A 597 -13.14 35.22 -12.29
CA GLU A 597 -12.78 35.44 -13.67
C GLU A 597 -11.44 36.18 -13.74
N LEU A 598 -10.55 35.75 -14.63
CA LEU A 598 -9.30 36.49 -14.87
C LEU A 598 -9.60 37.87 -15.43
N PRO A 599 -8.86 38.89 -15.00
CA PRO A 599 -8.91 40.21 -15.66
C PRO A 599 -8.32 40.12 -17.09
N ALA A 600 -8.53 41.15 -17.90
CA ALA A 600 -7.88 41.27 -19.19
C ALA A 600 -6.35 41.19 -19.04
N LEU A 601 -5.68 40.45 -19.91
CA LEU A 601 -4.24 40.09 -19.78
C LEU A 601 -3.31 41.33 -19.79
N ASP A 602 -3.74 42.42 -20.42
CA ASP A 602 -3.02 43.70 -20.47
C ASP A 602 -3.04 44.46 -19.14
N LYS A 603 -3.91 44.09 -18.19
CA LYS A 603 -3.98 44.64 -16.82
C LYS A 603 -3.13 43.89 -15.82
N LEU A 604 -2.60 42.74 -16.22
CA LEU A 604 -1.77 41.92 -15.34
C LEU A 604 -0.40 42.56 -15.09
N GLU A 605 -0.01 42.66 -13.83
CA GLU A 605 1.33 43.02 -13.43
C GLU A 605 2.28 41.82 -13.48
N ILE A 606 3.60 42.06 -13.42
CA ILE A 606 4.63 41.04 -13.53
C ILE A 606 4.44 39.90 -12.51
N ALA A 607 4.02 40.20 -11.29
CA ALA A 607 3.77 39.19 -10.25
C ALA A 607 2.55 38.32 -10.59
N ASP A 608 1.51 38.87 -11.26
CA ASP A 608 0.33 38.13 -11.71
C ASP A 608 0.70 37.17 -12.82
N LYS A 609 1.44 37.66 -13.82
CA LYS A 609 1.94 36.84 -14.94
C LYS A 609 2.85 35.71 -14.44
N TRP A 610 3.71 36.01 -13.46
CA TRP A 610 4.58 35.03 -12.83
C TRP A 610 3.76 33.89 -12.17
N VAL A 611 2.82 34.20 -11.28
CA VAL A 611 2.04 33.16 -10.61
C VAL A 611 1.16 32.38 -11.55
N LEU A 612 0.56 33.03 -12.57
CA LEU A 612 -0.25 32.36 -13.58
C LEU A 612 0.56 31.43 -14.46
N SER A 613 1.78 31.83 -14.87
CA SER A 613 2.69 30.98 -15.63
C SER A 613 3.17 29.77 -14.84
N LYS A 614 3.48 29.95 -13.54
CA LYS A 614 3.82 28.86 -12.61
C LYS A 614 2.65 27.91 -12.40
N LEU A 615 1.44 28.43 -12.18
CA LEU A 615 0.22 27.64 -12.05
C LEU A 615 -0.07 26.83 -13.32
N ASN A 616 0.07 27.44 -14.47
CA ASN A 616 -0.16 26.80 -15.76
C ASN A 616 0.80 25.61 -16.00
N THR A 617 2.06 25.77 -15.65
CA THR A 617 3.04 24.67 -15.63
C THR A 617 2.65 23.59 -14.64
N LEU A 618 2.23 23.96 -13.42
CA LEU A 618 1.78 23.02 -12.39
C LEU A 618 0.60 22.18 -12.87
N ILE A 619 -0.39 22.79 -13.52
CA ILE A 619 -1.57 22.08 -14.06
C ILE A 619 -1.15 20.96 -15.01
N ALA A 620 -0.24 21.28 -15.96
CA ALA A 620 0.26 20.30 -16.93
C ALA A 620 1.00 19.15 -16.22
N GLU A 621 1.92 19.48 -15.31
CA GLU A 621 2.75 18.51 -14.61
C GLU A 621 1.94 17.61 -13.67
N VAL A 622 0.99 18.16 -12.92
CA VAL A 622 0.12 17.39 -12.02
C VAL A 622 -0.77 16.43 -12.80
N THR A 623 -1.36 16.92 -13.91
CA THR A 623 -2.19 16.09 -14.78
C THR A 623 -1.37 14.93 -15.37
N GLU A 624 -0.17 15.19 -15.89
CA GLU A 624 0.73 14.16 -16.43
C GLU A 624 1.12 13.12 -15.39
N ASN A 625 1.47 13.55 -14.17
CA ASN A 625 1.83 12.62 -13.09
C ASN A 625 0.63 11.77 -12.64
N LEU A 626 -0.58 12.32 -12.57
CA LEU A 626 -1.79 11.55 -12.25
C LEU A 626 -2.11 10.51 -13.33
N GLU A 627 -1.96 10.86 -14.61
CA GLU A 627 -2.13 9.93 -15.74
C GLU A 627 -1.07 8.81 -15.75
N LYS A 628 0.10 9.06 -15.18
CA LYS A 628 1.18 8.06 -15.01
C LYS A 628 1.09 7.29 -13.68
N TYR A 629 0.08 7.53 -12.88
CA TYR A 629 -0.09 6.94 -11.53
C TYR A 629 1.01 7.34 -10.52
N GLU A 630 1.70 8.45 -10.75
CA GLU A 630 2.72 9.00 -9.84
C GLU A 630 2.10 9.99 -8.84
N LEU A 631 1.12 9.50 -8.06
CA LEU A 631 0.29 10.34 -7.20
C LEU A 631 1.10 11.07 -6.12
N GLY A 632 2.15 10.44 -5.59
CA GLY A 632 3.03 11.06 -4.60
C GLY A 632 3.83 12.24 -5.15
N VAL A 633 4.24 12.17 -6.43
CA VAL A 633 4.91 13.28 -7.14
C VAL A 633 3.90 14.40 -7.43
N ALA A 634 2.71 14.04 -7.91
CA ALA A 634 1.66 15.00 -8.21
C ALA A 634 1.30 15.86 -6.99
N VAL A 635 1.03 15.21 -5.84
CA VAL A 635 0.64 15.92 -4.61
C VAL A 635 1.77 16.78 -4.05
N GLN A 636 3.04 16.35 -4.18
CA GLN A 636 4.19 17.13 -3.72
C GLN A 636 4.30 18.45 -4.50
N LYS A 637 4.11 18.41 -5.83
CA LYS A 637 4.11 19.63 -6.66
C LYS A 637 3.00 20.61 -6.26
N VAL A 638 1.80 20.10 -5.97
CA VAL A 638 0.68 20.94 -5.49
C VAL A 638 1.01 21.53 -4.12
N TYR A 639 1.57 20.73 -3.21
CA TYR A 639 1.99 21.17 -1.89
C TYR A 639 3.02 22.30 -1.96
N ASP A 640 4.08 22.12 -2.74
CA ASP A 640 5.17 23.11 -2.89
C ASP A 640 4.65 24.40 -3.51
N PHE A 641 3.78 24.31 -4.53
CA PHE A 641 3.19 25.51 -5.12
C PHE A 641 2.32 26.29 -4.12
N ILE A 642 1.48 25.60 -3.35
CA ILE A 642 0.62 26.24 -2.36
C ILE A 642 1.48 26.88 -1.26
N TRP A 643 2.45 26.14 -0.73
CA TRP A 643 3.26 26.60 0.39
C TRP A 643 4.19 27.73 0.00
N ASP A 644 5.05 27.49 -0.99
CA ASP A 644 6.13 28.37 -1.36
C ASP A 644 5.70 29.47 -2.34
N THR A 645 4.95 29.13 -3.40
CA THR A 645 4.60 30.07 -4.45
C THR A 645 3.42 30.94 -4.06
N TYR A 646 2.29 30.32 -3.68
CA TYR A 646 1.06 31.07 -3.41
C TYR A 646 1.08 31.77 -2.05
N CYS A 647 1.33 31.02 -0.96
CA CYS A 647 1.26 31.57 0.39
C CYS A 647 2.45 32.44 0.76
N ASP A 648 3.68 32.00 0.49
CA ASP A 648 4.89 32.71 0.94
C ASP A 648 5.28 33.90 0.03
N TRP A 649 4.92 33.80 -1.25
CA TRP A 649 5.26 34.85 -2.21
C TRP A 649 4.08 35.61 -2.76
N TYR A 650 3.16 34.98 -3.50
CA TYR A 650 2.18 35.72 -4.26
C TYR A 650 1.26 36.58 -3.39
N ILE A 651 0.74 36.02 -2.29
CA ILE A 651 -0.08 36.78 -1.34
C ILE A 651 0.72 37.98 -0.81
N GLU A 652 1.99 37.84 -0.48
CA GLU A 652 2.82 38.96 -0.01
C GLU A 652 3.08 40.00 -1.08
N LEU A 653 3.30 39.59 -2.33
CA LEU A 653 3.49 40.51 -3.47
C LEU A 653 2.23 41.35 -3.76
N THR A 654 1.03 40.81 -3.53
CA THR A 654 -0.24 41.52 -3.79
C THR A 654 -0.60 42.55 -2.71
N LYS A 655 -0.05 42.46 -1.48
CA LYS A 655 -0.46 43.32 -0.35
C LYS A 655 -0.36 44.81 -0.63
N ALA A 656 0.67 45.27 -1.38
CA ALA A 656 0.80 46.69 -1.73
C ALA A 656 -0.40 47.16 -2.58
N ARG A 657 -0.92 46.33 -3.47
CA ARG A 657 -2.08 46.65 -4.31
C ARG A 657 -3.40 46.56 -3.57
N LEU A 658 -3.54 45.58 -2.68
CA LEU A 658 -4.75 45.37 -1.87
C LEU A 658 -5.03 46.57 -0.92
N TYR A 659 -3.98 47.24 -0.47
CA TYR A 659 -4.07 48.44 0.38
C TYR A 659 -3.92 49.77 -0.39
N SER A 660 -3.83 49.71 -1.73
CA SER A 660 -3.76 50.90 -2.60
C SER A 660 -5.14 51.57 -2.71
N GLU A 661 -5.10 52.89 -2.98
CA GLU A 661 -6.27 53.68 -3.39
C GLU A 661 -6.67 53.44 -4.84
N ASP A 662 -5.80 52.82 -5.64
CA ASP A 662 -6.07 52.48 -7.03
C ASP A 662 -7.03 51.27 -7.12
N ALA A 663 -8.30 51.57 -7.35
CA ALA A 663 -9.34 50.55 -7.40
C ALA A 663 -9.14 49.51 -8.52
N ILE A 664 -8.56 49.86 -9.66
CA ILE A 664 -8.33 48.94 -10.77
C ILE A 664 -7.21 47.95 -10.41
N ARG A 665 -6.10 48.43 -9.93
CA ARG A 665 -4.97 47.58 -9.49
C ARG A 665 -5.38 46.64 -8.34
N LYS A 666 -6.17 47.17 -7.40
CA LYS A 666 -6.72 46.37 -6.29
C LYS A 666 -7.63 45.26 -6.82
N GLN A 667 -8.59 45.59 -7.71
CA GLN A 667 -9.52 44.60 -8.26
C GLN A 667 -8.79 43.52 -9.08
N THR A 668 -7.82 43.91 -9.90
CA THR A 668 -6.98 42.99 -10.68
C THR A 668 -6.28 41.99 -9.75
N ALA A 669 -5.65 42.45 -8.65
CA ALA A 669 -5.00 41.59 -7.68
C ALA A 669 -5.97 40.60 -7.01
N ILE A 670 -7.17 41.07 -6.66
CA ILE A 670 -8.22 40.22 -6.05
C ILE A 670 -8.67 39.13 -7.02
N GLN A 671 -8.94 39.49 -8.29
CA GLN A 671 -9.37 38.52 -9.30
C GLN A 671 -8.34 37.42 -9.53
N VAL A 672 -7.05 37.76 -9.64
CA VAL A 672 -5.99 36.78 -9.81
C VAL A 672 -5.81 35.91 -8.55
N LEU A 673 -5.89 36.49 -7.34
CA LEU A 673 -5.85 35.73 -6.09
C LEU A 673 -6.97 34.70 -6.01
N VAL A 674 -8.19 35.06 -6.35
CA VAL A 674 -9.35 34.15 -6.34
C VAL A 674 -9.22 33.07 -7.40
N TYR A 675 -8.83 33.47 -8.63
CA TYR A 675 -8.63 32.52 -9.72
C TYR A 675 -7.57 31.47 -9.36
N VAL A 676 -6.40 31.91 -8.89
CA VAL A 676 -5.33 30.99 -8.47
C VAL A 676 -5.81 30.11 -7.33
N LEU A 677 -6.51 30.66 -6.35
CA LEU A 677 -7.07 29.87 -5.25
C LEU A 677 -8.04 28.79 -5.75
N ASP A 678 -8.98 29.12 -6.62
CA ASP A 678 -9.92 28.14 -7.21
C ASP A 678 -9.17 27.01 -7.92
N GLN A 679 -8.18 27.36 -8.75
CA GLN A 679 -7.41 26.34 -9.50
C GLN A 679 -6.60 25.41 -8.59
N ILE A 680 -5.96 25.94 -7.55
CA ILE A 680 -5.22 25.10 -6.60
C ILE A 680 -6.14 24.23 -5.72
N LEU A 681 -7.34 24.73 -5.40
CA LEU A 681 -8.34 23.91 -4.70
C LEU A 681 -8.79 22.73 -5.56
N ARG A 682 -8.99 22.94 -6.87
CA ARG A 682 -9.31 21.86 -7.82
C ARG A 682 -8.18 20.84 -7.95
N LEU A 683 -6.92 21.29 -8.05
CA LEU A 683 -5.76 20.40 -8.11
C LEU A 683 -5.53 19.60 -6.82
N LEU A 684 -5.82 20.19 -5.67
CA LEU A 684 -5.64 19.58 -4.36
C LEU A 684 -6.83 18.68 -3.96
N HIS A 685 -8.02 18.91 -4.53
CA HIS A 685 -9.26 18.23 -4.12
C HIS A 685 -9.18 16.69 -4.11
N PRO A 686 -8.59 16.00 -5.09
CA PRO A 686 -8.46 14.55 -5.03
C PRO A 686 -7.70 14.06 -3.79
N PHE A 687 -6.77 14.85 -3.27
CA PHE A 687 -5.91 14.50 -2.15
C PHE A 687 -6.46 14.93 -0.79
N MET A 688 -7.02 16.15 -0.71
CA MET A 688 -7.59 16.77 0.49
C MET A 688 -9.03 17.25 0.23
N PRO A 689 -9.98 16.31 0.07
CA PRO A 689 -11.30 16.64 -0.44
C PRO A 689 -12.14 17.54 0.48
N PHE A 690 -12.00 17.42 1.80
CA PHE A 690 -12.89 18.11 2.74
C PHE A 690 -12.55 19.59 2.91
N ILE A 691 -11.29 19.92 3.17
CA ILE A 691 -10.87 21.32 3.32
C ILE A 691 -11.02 22.11 2.02
N THR A 692 -10.71 21.47 0.89
CA THR A 692 -10.83 22.10 -0.42
C THR A 692 -12.28 22.40 -0.76
N GLU A 693 -13.20 21.48 -0.50
CA GLU A 693 -14.64 21.70 -0.68
C GLU A 693 -15.13 22.83 0.23
N GLU A 694 -14.78 22.83 1.52
CA GLU A 694 -15.22 23.85 2.47
C GLU A 694 -14.76 25.27 2.07
N ILE A 695 -13.52 25.41 1.63
CA ILE A 695 -12.99 26.69 1.14
C ILE A 695 -13.69 27.09 -0.16
N TRP A 696 -13.85 26.15 -1.08
CA TRP A 696 -14.45 26.40 -2.39
C TRP A 696 -15.90 26.88 -2.29
N GLN A 697 -16.68 26.33 -1.35
CA GLN A 697 -18.03 26.78 -1.06
C GLN A 697 -18.11 28.23 -0.50
N SER A 698 -16.97 28.83 -0.18
CA SER A 698 -16.88 30.18 0.39
C SER A 698 -16.34 31.22 -0.60
N ILE A 699 -15.77 30.81 -1.72
CA ILE A 699 -15.34 31.70 -2.82
C ILE A 699 -16.40 31.75 -3.93
N PRO A 700 -16.36 32.74 -4.83
CA PRO A 700 -17.24 32.76 -6.01
C PRO A 700 -16.94 31.54 -6.91
N HIS A 701 -17.97 30.73 -7.20
CA HIS A 701 -17.87 29.53 -8.02
C HIS A 701 -19.17 29.26 -8.77
N GLU A 702 -19.11 28.36 -9.74
CA GLU A 702 -20.24 27.78 -10.45
C GLU A 702 -20.39 26.29 -10.09
N GLY A 703 -21.64 25.82 -9.98
CA GLY A 703 -21.96 24.44 -9.63
C GLY A 703 -22.16 24.23 -8.12
N ASP A 704 -22.59 23.01 -7.74
CA ASP A 704 -23.02 22.69 -6.39
C ASP A 704 -21.88 22.15 -5.49
N ALA A 705 -20.90 21.48 -6.10
CA ALA A 705 -19.80 20.87 -5.37
C ALA A 705 -18.50 20.84 -6.20
N LEU A 706 -17.38 21.03 -5.52
CA LEU A 706 -16.03 21.00 -6.11
C LEU A 706 -15.70 19.66 -6.77
N ILE A 707 -16.17 18.56 -6.18
CA ILE A 707 -15.98 17.21 -6.72
C ILE A 707 -16.55 17.05 -8.15
N ALA A 708 -17.54 17.83 -8.52
CA ALA A 708 -18.17 17.87 -9.84
C ALA A 708 -17.64 19.00 -10.74
N ALA A 709 -16.77 19.85 -10.22
CA ALA A 709 -16.18 20.93 -10.98
C ALA A 709 -15.15 20.41 -11.98
N LYS A 710 -14.99 21.15 -13.10
CA LYS A 710 -14.06 20.78 -14.16
C LYS A 710 -12.60 20.82 -13.69
N TRP A 711 -11.82 19.79 -14.08
CA TRP A 711 -10.37 19.75 -13.85
C TRP A 711 -9.68 20.93 -14.56
N PRO A 712 -8.66 21.57 -13.94
CA PRO A 712 -7.90 22.63 -14.58
C PRO A 712 -7.22 22.18 -15.87
N GLU A 713 -7.18 23.08 -16.86
CA GLU A 713 -6.54 22.82 -18.14
C GLU A 713 -5.38 23.80 -18.37
N TYR A 714 -4.32 23.31 -19.01
CA TYR A 714 -3.22 24.14 -19.47
C TYR A 714 -3.72 25.14 -20.53
N ARG A 715 -3.28 26.40 -20.43
CA ARG A 715 -3.65 27.50 -21.34
C ARG A 715 -2.39 28.17 -21.90
N GLU A 716 -2.20 28.15 -23.21
CA GLU A 716 -1.06 28.73 -23.87
C GLU A 716 -0.95 30.26 -23.65
N ASP A 717 -2.08 30.95 -23.57
CA ASP A 717 -2.15 32.39 -23.33
C ASP A 717 -1.74 32.83 -21.91
N LEU A 718 -1.55 31.85 -20.98
CA LEU A 718 -1.04 32.07 -19.62
C LEU A 718 0.41 31.65 -19.44
N ALA A 719 1.14 31.32 -20.50
CA ALA A 719 2.54 30.93 -20.48
C ALA A 719 3.48 32.15 -20.58
N PHE A 720 3.62 32.90 -19.49
CA PHE A 720 4.44 34.12 -19.44
C PHE A 720 5.90 33.85 -19.04
N LYS A 721 6.64 33.09 -19.85
CA LYS A 721 7.98 32.60 -19.50
C LYS A 721 9.02 33.71 -19.29
N ALA A 722 8.91 34.84 -20.02
CA ALA A 722 9.81 35.99 -19.83
C ALA A 722 9.58 36.67 -18.48
N GLU A 723 8.33 36.99 -18.16
CA GLU A 723 7.93 37.60 -16.88
C GLU A 723 8.15 36.67 -15.71
N GLU A 724 8.01 35.37 -15.91
CA GLU A 724 8.36 34.35 -14.91
C GLU A 724 9.83 34.44 -14.54
N SER A 725 10.73 34.46 -15.53
CA SER A 725 12.18 34.60 -15.31
C SER A 725 12.55 35.96 -14.69
N HIS A 726 11.91 37.05 -15.10
CA HIS A 726 12.13 38.37 -14.53
C HIS A 726 11.76 38.42 -13.04
N MET A 727 10.61 37.90 -12.68
CA MET A 727 10.14 37.89 -11.30
C MET A 727 11.03 36.99 -10.42
N GLU A 728 11.52 35.86 -10.95
CA GLU A 728 12.46 35.00 -10.22
C GLU A 728 13.79 35.71 -9.92
N SER A 729 14.35 36.52 -10.84
CA SER A 729 15.52 37.36 -10.59
C SER A 729 15.28 38.35 -9.44
N VAL A 730 14.12 39.01 -9.42
CA VAL A 730 13.72 39.93 -8.35
C VAL A 730 13.58 39.17 -7.01
N MET A 731 12.96 38.01 -7.00
CA MET A 731 12.79 37.20 -5.80
C MET A 731 14.10 36.66 -5.26
N ASP A 732 15.06 36.30 -6.12
CA ASP A 732 16.40 35.89 -5.72
C ASP A 732 17.17 37.03 -5.04
N ALA A 733 17.07 38.23 -5.57
CA ALA A 733 17.62 39.41 -4.91
C ALA A 733 17.00 39.65 -3.53
N ILE A 734 15.68 39.56 -3.42
CA ILE A 734 14.99 39.71 -2.14
C ILE A 734 15.42 38.64 -1.13
N ARG A 735 15.54 37.37 -1.56
CA ARG A 735 16.04 36.29 -0.69
C ARG A 735 17.49 36.54 -0.23
N ALA A 736 18.35 36.89 -1.17
CA ALA A 736 19.77 37.17 -0.87
C ALA A 736 19.94 38.31 0.14
N ILE A 737 19.19 39.41 -0.04
CA ILE A 737 19.17 40.53 0.89
C ILE A 737 18.63 40.11 2.26
N ARG A 738 17.51 39.39 2.31
CA ARG A 738 16.93 38.91 3.58
C ARG A 738 17.88 38.00 4.33
N ASN A 739 18.53 37.07 3.66
CA ASN A 739 19.52 36.17 4.26
C ASN A 739 20.69 36.97 4.84
N ARG A 740 21.24 37.88 4.06
CA ARG A 740 22.34 38.73 4.54
C ARG A 740 21.96 39.61 5.73
N ARG A 741 20.75 40.19 5.72
CA ARG A 741 20.21 40.96 6.86
C ARG A 741 20.03 40.08 8.11
N ALA A 742 19.57 38.84 7.93
CA ALA A 742 19.41 37.89 9.04
C ALA A 742 20.78 37.51 9.63
N GLU A 743 21.78 37.21 8.79
CA GLU A 743 23.16 36.94 9.23
C GLU A 743 23.74 38.09 10.04
N MET A 744 23.41 39.31 9.66
CA MET A 744 23.88 40.56 10.34
C MET A 744 22.96 41.01 11.48
N ASN A 745 21.90 40.21 11.81
CA ASN A 745 20.90 40.56 12.85
C ASN A 745 20.23 41.93 12.64
N VAL A 746 19.99 42.35 11.38
CA VAL A 746 19.38 43.64 11.05
C VAL A 746 17.86 43.55 11.18
N PRO A 747 17.23 44.37 12.05
CA PRO A 747 15.75 44.28 12.22
C PRO A 747 15.02 44.79 10.95
N PRO A 748 13.80 44.27 10.70
CA PRO A 748 12.98 44.69 9.54
C PRO A 748 12.67 46.19 9.48
N SER A 749 12.58 46.85 10.63
CA SER A 749 12.28 48.28 10.73
C SER A 749 13.40 49.18 10.20
N ARG A 750 14.62 48.66 10.04
CA ARG A 750 15.77 49.41 9.55
C ARG A 750 15.85 49.28 8.04
N LYS A 751 15.52 50.32 7.31
CA LYS A 751 15.64 50.42 5.85
C LYS A 751 17.02 50.92 5.45
N ALA A 752 17.48 50.54 4.26
CA ALA A 752 18.76 50.97 3.69
C ALA A 752 18.63 51.17 2.18
N ALA A 753 19.46 52.04 1.63
CA ALA A 753 19.59 52.20 0.19
C ALA A 753 20.17 50.94 -0.45
N LEU A 754 19.65 50.54 -1.61
CA LEU A 754 20.16 49.44 -2.40
C LEU A 754 20.67 49.95 -3.76
N TYR A 755 21.86 49.53 -4.09
CA TYR A 755 22.45 49.79 -5.40
C TYR A 755 22.59 48.47 -6.15
N VAL A 756 22.14 48.41 -7.42
CA VAL A 756 22.04 47.19 -8.23
C VAL A 756 22.89 47.34 -9.46
N LEU A 757 23.90 46.52 -9.62
CA LEU A 757 24.69 46.40 -10.83
C LEU A 757 24.28 45.13 -11.59
N THR A 758 23.67 45.24 -12.75
CA THR A 758 23.16 44.15 -13.53
C THR A 758 23.15 44.46 -15.05
N SER A 759 23.18 43.41 -15.84
CA SER A 759 22.92 43.52 -17.31
C SER A 759 21.44 43.64 -17.66
N LYS A 760 20.53 43.52 -16.69
CA LYS A 760 19.08 43.54 -16.83
C LYS A 760 18.41 44.62 -15.98
N PRO A 761 18.78 45.91 -16.12
CA PRO A 761 18.30 46.98 -15.24
C PRO A 761 16.76 47.14 -15.29
N GLN A 762 16.13 46.90 -16.41
CA GLN A 762 14.68 46.97 -16.58
C GLN A 762 13.94 46.00 -15.64
N VAL A 763 14.46 44.77 -15.44
CA VAL A 763 13.87 43.74 -14.56
C VAL A 763 13.80 44.23 -13.11
N TYR A 764 14.88 44.80 -12.63
CA TYR A 764 14.95 45.32 -11.25
C TYR A 764 14.19 46.62 -11.06
N ALA A 765 14.07 47.45 -12.11
CA ALA A 765 13.24 48.64 -12.08
C ALA A 765 11.74 48.28 -12.02
N GLU A 766 11.30 47.29 -12.75
CA GLU A 766 9.91 46.73 -12.66
C GLU A 766 9.64 46.08 -11.28
N GLY A 767 10.66 45.46 -10.66
CA GLY A 767 10.60 44.84 -9.36
C GLY A 767 10.86 45.77 -8.18
N GLU A 768 11.18 47.05 -8.37
CA GLU A 768 11.59 48.01 -7.34
C GLU A 768 10.63 48.01 -6.14
N GLY A 769 9.33 48.10 -6.37
CA GLY A 769 8.34 48.16 -5.31
C GLY A 769 8.31 46.87 -4.43
N PHE A 770 8.58 45.70 -5.00
CA PHE A 770 8.69 44.44 -4.28
C PHE A 770 9.98 44.38 -3.44
N ILE A 771 11.11 44.83 -4.01
CA ILE A 771 12.39 44.88 -3.32
C ILE A 771 12.31 45.87 -2.16
N GLN A 772 11.79 47.07 -2.36
CA GLN A 772 11.62 48.06 -1.28
C GLN A 772 10.82 47.52 -0.13
N ARG A 773 9.72 46.84 -0.42
CA ARG A 773 8.83 46.30 0.62
C ARG A 773 9.38 45.07 1.28
N LEU A 774 9.81 44.07 0.50
CA LEU A 774 10.11 42.72 0.99
C LEU A 774 11.56 42.55 1.41
N ALA A 775 12.49 43.37 0.87
CA ALA A 775 13.89 43.39 1.28
C ALA A 775 14.24 44.57 2.21
N TYR A 776 13.21 45.37 2.53
CA TYR A 776 13.37 46.56 3.41
C TYR A 776 14.36 47.57 2.84
N ALA A 777 14.35 47.76 1.50
CA ALA A 777 15.11 48.80 0.84
C ALA A 777 14.40 50.16 0.96
N ASP A 778 15.13 51.23 1.18
CA ASP A 778 14.60 52.60 1.17
C ASP A 778 14.53 53.14 -0.25
N THR A 779 15.61 52.96 -0.98
CA THR A 779 15.71 53.29 -2.40
C THR A 779 16.37 52.16 -3.18
N VAL A 780 16.09 52.04 -4.44
CA VAL A 780 16.75 51.08 -5.35
C VAL A 780 17.32 51.89 -6.54
N THR A 781 18.65 51.84 -6.67
CA THR A 781 19.37 52.63 -7.71
C THR A 781 20.14 51.69 -8.62
N MET A 782 19.87 51.75 -9.92
CA MET A 782 20.63 51.01 -10.91
C MET A 782 21.99 51.64 -11.16
N LEU A 783 23.03 50.82 -11.22
CA LEU A 783 24.41 51.25 -11.49
C LEU A 783 24.82 50.86 -12.91
N ASP A 784 25.49 51.77 -13.62
CA ASP A 784 26.08 51.48 -14.96
C ASP A 784 27.45 50.79 -14.85
N LYS A 785 28.16 51.00 -13.75
CA LYS A 785 29.48 50.41 -13.45
C LYS A 785 29.65 50.11 -11.97
N GLU A 786 30.57 49.23 -11.68
CA GLU A 786 30.96 48.90 -10.28
C GLU A 786 31.42 50.15 -9.52
N PRO A 787 31.00 50.38 -8.28
CA PRO A 787 31.45 51.48 -7.46
C PRO A 787 32.99 51.50 -7.32
N GLU A 788 33.61 52.66 -7.45
CA GLU A 788 35.08 52.82 -7.36
C GLU A 788 35.58 52.55 -5.95
N ASN A 789 34.76 52.77 -4.94
CA ASN A 789 35.06 52.46 -3.56
C ASN A 789 33.97 51.56 -2.98
N LEU A 790 34.35 50.38 -2.52
CA LEU A 790 33.48 49.39 -1.85
C LEU A 790 33.65 49.42 -0.32
N ASP A 791 34.51 50.31 0.21
CA ASP A 791 34.67 50.42 1.66
C ASP A 791 33.35 50.82 2.33
N GLY A 792 32.96 50.07 3.35
CA GLY A 792 31.68 50.30 4.03
C GLY A 792 30.43 49.82 3.26
N MET A 793 30.57 49.04 2.18
CA MET A 793 29.47 48.42 1.45
C MET A 793 29.39 46.93 1.73
N VAL A 794 28.18 46.45 1.98
CA VAL A 794 27.86 45.02 1.97
C VAL A 794 27.58 44.60 0.54
N THR A 795 28.40 43.70 -0.02
CA THR A 795 28.22 43.16 -1.36
C THR A 795 27.50 41.82 -1.30
N ILE A 796 26.44 41.69 -2.10
CA ILE A 796 25.59 40.46 -2.19
C ILE A 796 25.53 40.04 -3.64
N PRO A 797 26.25 38.99 -4.05
CA PRO A 797 26.12 38.45 -5.41
C PRO A 797 24.82 37.61 -5.56
N THR A 798 24.18 37.76 -6.69
CA THR A 798 23.09 36.89 -7.18
C THR A 798 23.46 36.32 -8.53
N ALA A 799 22.57 35.50 -9.14
CA ALA A 799 22.83 34.87 -10.44
C ALA A 799 23.07 35.88 -11.57
N ASP A 800 22.37 37.03 -11.57
CA ASP A 800 22.41 38.05 -12.64
C ASP A 800 22.61 39.48 -12.16
N ALA A 801 22.95 39.68 -10.87
CA ALA A 801 23.23 41.00 -10.32
C ALA A 801 24.27 40.98 -9.19
N LYS A 802 24.95 42.12 -8.97
CA LYS A 802 25.65 42.42 -7.75
C LYS A 802 24.90 43.51 -7.00
N LEU A 803 24.57 43.25 -5.76
CA LEU A 803 23.79 44.12 -4.92
C LEU A 803 24.71 44.77 -3.87
N TYR A 804 24.61 46.07 -3.65
CA TYR A 804 25.42 46.80 -2.67
C TYR A 804 24.51 47.55 -1.70
N ILE A 805 24.78 47.41 -0.40
CA ILE A 805 24.06 48.11 0.67
C ILE A 805 25.05 48.80 1.59
N PRO A 806 24.90 50.11 1.90
CA PRO A 806 25.77 50.80 2.85
C PRO A 806 25.63 50.15 4.25
N MET A 807 26.74 49.66 4.78
CA MET A 807 26.78 48.97 6.07
C MET A 807 26.34 49.91 7.23
N GLY A 808 26.72 51.19 7.19
CA GLY A 808 26.32 52.17 8.20
C GLY A 808 24.80 52.41 8.28
N GLN A 809 24.04 52.06 7.23
CA GLN A 809 22.59 52.11 7.24
C GLN A 809 21.96 50.82 7.81
N LEU A 810 22.67 49.71 7.74
CA LEU A 810 22.19 48.43 8.25
C LEU A 810 22.41 48.28 9.75
N VAL A 811 23.56 48.75 10.25
CA VAL A 811 23.99 48.53 11.63
C VAL A 811 24.14 49.87 12.37
N ASP A 812 23.70 49.93 13.61
CA ASP A 812 24.05 51.02 14.51
C ASP A 812 25.46 50.70 15.01
N VAL A 813 26.45 51.30 14.33
CA VAL A 813 27.89 51.02 14.56
C VAL A 813 28.26 51.11 16.03
N ALA A 814 27.74 52.11 16.74
CA ALA A 814 28.02 52.24 18.15
C ALA A 814 27.42 51.17 19.04
N LYS A 815 26.17 50.79 18.78
CA LYS A 815 25.52 49.70 19.52
C LYS A 815 26.06 48.34 19.18
N GLU A 816 26.41 48.10 17.91
CA GLU A 816 26.97 46.83 17.48
C GLU A 816 28.41 46.62 17.97
N LEU A 817 29.21 47.69 18.00
CA LEU A 817 30.53 47.68 18.65
C LEU A 817 30.44 47.39 20.15
N ASP A 818 29.45 47.96 20.84
CA ASP A 818 29.21 47.67 22.26
C ASP A 818 28.76 46.18 22.46
N ARG A 819 27.89 45.69 21.59
CA ARG A 819 27.48 44.29 21.60
C ARG A 819 28.64 43.34 21.38
N ILE A 820 29.42 43.54 20.31
CA ILE A 820 30.60 42.73 19.98
C ILE A 820 31.63 42.79 21.11
N SER A 821 31.84 43.94 21.66
CA SER A 821 32.77 44.10 22.79
C SER A 821 32.35 43.29 24.02
N LYS A 822 31.05 43.31 24.37
CA LYS A 822 30.51 42.52 25.46
C LYS A 822 30.60 41.01 25.17
N GLU A 823 30.34 40.64 23.93
CA GLU A 823 30.38 39.24 23.49
C GLU A 823 31.83 38.72 23.44
N LEU A 824 32.76 39.53 23.00
CA LEU A 824 34.20 39.25 23.08
C LEU A 824 34.67 39.07 24.53
N GLU A 825 34.29 39.98 25.44
CA GLU A 825 34.60 39.85 26.85
C GLU A 825 34.08 38.56 27.47
N LYS A 826 32.80 38.22 27.16
CA LYS A 826 32.15 36.97 27.62
C LYS A 826 32.86 35.72 27.09
N ASN A 827 33.15 35.67 25.79
CA ASN A 827 33.77 34.50 25.16
C ASN A 827 35.25 34.35 25.55
N ARG A 828 35.97 35.45 25.75
CA ARG A 828 37.34 35.41 26.28
C ARG A 828 37.39 34.90 27.73
N LYS A 829 36.44 35.30 28.60
CA LYS A 829 36.29 34.72 29.95
C LYS A 829 35.96 33.24 29.89
N PHE A 830 35.07 32.85 28.99
CA PHE A 830 34.70 31.46 28.82
C PHE A 830 35.86 30.61 28.30
N LEU A 831 36.62 31.11 27.30
CA LEU A 831 37.81 30.45 26.78
C LEU A 831 38.86 30.28 27.87
N SER A 832 39.15 31.34 28.66
CA SER A 832 40.06 31.27 29.79
C SER A 832 39.66 30.21 30.81
N SER A 833 38.38 30.06 31.10
CA SER A 833 37.88 28.99 31.99
C SER A 833 38.10 27.60 31.42
N LEU A 834 37.87 27.39 30.08
CA LEU A 834 38.13 26.14 29.40
C LEU A 834 39.63 25.79 29.35
N GLU A 835 40.48 26.79 29.09
CA GLU A 835 41.94 26.62 29.05
C GLU A 835 42.51 26.32 30.44
N ALA A 836 42.01 26.98 31.49
CA ALA A 836 42.37 26.66 32.88
C ALA A 836 41.96 25.22 33.26
N LYS A 837 40.76 24.77 32.76
CA LYS A 837 40.31 23.39 33.00
C LYS A 837 41.16 22.37 32.25
N LEU A 838 41.50 22.65 30.99
CA LEU A 838 42.40 21.84 30.16
C LEU A 838 43.86 21.87 30.59
N GLY A 839 44.32 22.96 31.25
CA GLY A 839 45.64 23.07 31.86
C GLY A 839 45.79 22.39 33.23
N ASN A 840 44.70 21.93 33.81
CA ASN A 840 44.72 21.20 35.08
C ASN A 840 45.07 19.73 34.85
N GLU A 841 46.31 19.36 35.13
CA GLU A 841 46.83 17.99 34.98
C GLU A 841 45.97 16.93 35.69
N LYS A 842 45.39 17.28 36.86
CA LYS A 842 44.51 16.36 37.61
C LYS A 842 43.18 16.09 36.89
N PHE A 843 42.69 17.04 36.11
CA PHE A 843 41.50 16.87 35.28
C PHE A 843 41.83 16.04 34.05
N VAL A 844 42.87 16.41 33.31
CA VAL A 844 43.23 15.74 32.04
C VAL A 844 43.64 14.29 32.25
N SER A 845 44.27 13.96 33.39
CA SER A 845 44.71 12.59 33.69
C SER A 845 43.63 11.70 34.29
N ARG A 846 42.50 12.26 34.79
CA ARG A 846 41.45 11.47 35.47
C ARG A 846 40.13 11.45 34.73
N ALA A 847 39.85 12.39 33.83
CA ALA A 847 38.62 12.43 33.06
C ALA A 847 38.71 11.47 31.86
N PRO A 848 37.58 10.85 31.45
CA PRO A 848 37.49 10.05 30.22
C PRO A 848 37.98 10.85 29.01
N GLU A 849 38.72 10.21 28.10
CA GLU A 849 39.31 10.85 26.91
C GLU A 849 38.24 11.58 26.06
N ALA A 850 37.03 11.00 25.94
CA ALA A 850 35.90 11.63 25.25
C ALA A 850 35.50 13.00 25.88
N VAL A 851 35.59 13.14 27.21
CA VAL A 851 35.24 14.38 27.89
C VAL A 851 36.36 15.43 27.68
N VAL A 852 37.62 15.02 27.70
CA VAL A 852 38.74 15.90 27.44
C VAL A 852 38.69 16.41 25.98
N ASN A 853 38.40 15.53 25.03
CA ASN A 853 38.30 15.90 23.62
C ASN A 853 37.10 16.84 23.36
N ALA A 854 35.96 16.62 24.02
CA ALA A 854 34.80 17.53 23.93
C ALA A 854 35.12 18.92 24.47
N GLU A 855 35.89 19.04 25.55
CA GLU A 855 36.31 20.35 26.09
C GLU A 855 37.37 21.04 25.18
N LYS A 856 38.27 20.29 24.53
CA LYS A 856 39.18 20.81 23.50
C LYS A 856 38.41 21.34 22.28
N GLU A 857 37.42 20.62 21.82
CA GLU A 857 36.58 21.05 20.70
C GLU A 857 35.80 22.32 21.02
N LYS A 858 35.25 22.44 22.24
CA LYS A 858 34.59 23.66 22.71
C LYS A 858 35.59 24.85 22.78
N ALA A 859 36.80 24.62 23.27
CA ALA A 859 37.83 25.66 23.31
C ALA A 859 38.20 26.12 21.90
N GLN A 860 38.34 25.21 20.94
CA GLN A 860 38.61 25.56 19.55
C GLN A 860 37.48 26.35 18.90
N LYS A 861 36.24 25.89 19.03
CA LYS A 861 35.05 26.63 18.55
C LYS A 861 34.93 28.03 19.16
N THR A 862 35.32 28.16 20.43
CA THR A 862 35.31 29.47 21.10
C THR A 862 36.42 30.39 20.57
N ARG A 863 37.63 29.87 20.26
CA ARG A 863 38.69 30.64 19.60
C ARG A 863 38.29 31.13 18.23
N ASP A 864 37.68 30.25 17.43
CA ASP A 864 37.23 30.59 16.08
C ASP A 864 36.13 31.67 16.13
N LEU A 865 35.23 31.59 17.10
CA LEU A 865 34.20 32.61 17.34
C LEU A 865 34.82 33.96 17.76
N ILE A 866 35.83 33.96 18.67
CA ILE A 866 36.53 35.16 19.08
C ILE A 866 37.21 35.81 17.87
N ALA A 867 37.94 35.05 17.05
CA ALA A 867 38.60 35.55 15.85
C ALA A 867 37.61 36.18 14.85
N SER A 868 36.43 35.55 14.65
CA SER A 868 35.36 36.08 13.81
C SER A 868 34.80 37.41 14.37
N LEU A 869 34.59 37.48 15.69
CA LEU A 869 34.10 38.69 16.34
C LEU A 869 35.14 39.83 16.28
N GLU A 870 36.45 39.56 16.45
CA GLU A 870 37.53 40.53 16.30
C GLU A 870 37.62 41.06 14.87
N GLN A 871 37.46 40.22 13.88
CA GLN A 871 37.41 40.62 12.47
C GLN A 871 36.20 41.52 12.20
N SER A 872 35.05 41.21 12.77
CA SER A 872 33.83 42.02 12.67
C SER A 872 33.99 43.36 13.38
N GLU A 873 34.61 43.39 14.54
CA GLU A 873 34.94 44.62 15.28
C GLU A 873 35.86 45.55 14.47
N ALA A 874 36.91 44.99 13.87
CA ALA A 874 37.85 45.75 13.04
C ALA A 874 37.15 46.33 11.79
N ALA A 875 36.29 45.55 11.13
CA ALA A 875 35.52 46.03 9.98
C ALA A 875 34.56 47.17 10.36
N LEU A 876 33.89 47.08 11.53
CA LEU A 876 33.00 48.15 12.01
C LEU A 876 33.76 49.42 12.47
N LYS A 877 34.96 49.31 12.96
CA LYS A 877 35.81 50.45 13.34
C LYS A 877 36.39 51.18 12.14
N SER A 878 36.41 50.53 10.95
CA SER A 878 36.87 51.17 9.72
C SER A 878 35.76 51.94 8.98
N LEU A 879 34.52 51.83 9.45
CA LEU A 879 33.36 52.57 9.01
C LEU A 879 33.23 53.91 9.71
#